data_a2d860873e4e1fe7b477f7a4d9fb1cd0
#
_entry.id   a2d860873e4e1fe7b477f7a4d9fb1cd0
#
_cell.length_a   1.000
_cell.length_b   1.000
_cell.length_c   1.000
_cell.angle_alpha   90.00
_cell.angle_beta   90.00
_cell.angle_gamma   90.00
#
_symmetry.space_group_name_H-M   'P 1'
#
loop_
_entity.id
_entity.type
_entity.pdbx_description
1 polymer ?
#
loop_
_entity_poly.entity_id
_entity_poly.type
_entity_poly.pdbx_seq_one_letter_code
_entity_poly.pdbx_strand_id
1 'polypeptide(L)'
;MENNIQLISIAELLDGRTFYIPSYQRGYRWTTKEVTDLLSDLYSFTIGGKKNDGEFYCLQPIIVQRIEDETIVSAILEGIDSSSRDVWEVIDGQQRLTSILILYKYLLEKKGWDKERLKEDEDKELFHIRYETRDDSAVFLENLQKDTLSDAYIDFSHISDAYRIIDAWVKDDAKRISERYHRSSSVGSVCDALFRLLNCGRDAEREDCGSAQFIWYELASDGSESSKQKAISEFLKINTGKIELTDAELIKALFLQKKNFVSSERESRQLEIAMQWEGIENTLHKDDFWYFISSRRSRPNRIDEIFELIYKTDGVKEFHEKVVDQSIIQRKSQLTEKNRIFRYYYQKFDGLQGDALQEVIKKEWDKVILVFRTLEDWYEDPRMYNYVGFLSQCGIDIAKLYIKFFSLPESATKHEIEGFFVEQIKKQLEGIKIGLVNIEEEGVLHQEYRINAQYGKDNWAIFKLLLFLNINQKNKELSSIQKEKDFTFNASIYKFPFDVFVSQNWNIEHIDSYTTNALMSSQEQKDWVDNAMKEIRDVPDKNGTKQRIDAFYQSEKYKEIIPLIQEIVEEDADEDQKNSIGNLTLLDEKTNKSYGNSLFCQKNRIIQERITRGTFVPTSTSMVFNKAFDTSTNKNFFKWGADDKRAYHNYIFNELKTFLTFNEKDIQLL
;
A
#
# COMPACT_ATOMS: atom_id res chain seq x y z
N MET A 1 42.96 -11.98 -15.53
CA MET A 1 42.75 -10.56 -15.95
C MET A 1 42.60 -9.72 -14.70
N GLU A 2 43.06 -8.49 -14.72
CA GLU A 2 42.90 -7.55 -13.61
C GLU A 2 41.56 -6.85 -13.74
N ASN A 3 40.94 -6.45 -12.61
CA ASN A 3 39.75 -5.65 -12.62
C ASN A 3 40.04 -4.30 -13.26
N ASN A 4 39.14 -3.81 -14.09
CA ASN A 4 39.29 -2.53 -14.78
C ASN A 4 38.30 -1.47 -14.21
N ILE A 5 38.83 -0.28 -13.90
CA ILE A 5 38.04 0.83 -13.42
C ILE A 5 38.26 2.01 -14.37
N GLN A 6 37.19 2.54 -14.93
CA GLN A 6 37.22 3.70 -15.81
C GLN A 6 35.96 4.56 -15.68
N LEU A 7 36.03 5.80 -16.10
CA LEU A 7 34.84 6.63 -16.30
C LEU A 7 34.26 6.35 -17.69
N ILE A 8 32.93 6.17 -17.77
CA ILE A 8 32.23 6.00 -19.04
C ILE A 8 31.02 6.92 -19.08
N SER A 9 30.88 7.72 -20.13
CA SER A 9 29.71 8.58 -20.29
C SER A 9 28.51 7.78 -20.76
N ILE A 10 27.30 8.31 -20.50
CA ILE A 10 26.07 7.69 -21.04
C ILE A 10 26.15 7.65 -22.57
N ALA A 11 26.71 8.69 -23.19
CA ALA A 11 26.89 8.75 -24.63
C ALA A 11 27.72 7.56 -25.19
N GLU A 12 28.70 7.06 -24.42
CA GLU A 12 29.53 5.92 -24.79
C GLU A 12 28.83 4.56 -24.51
N LEU A 13 27.76 4.55 -23.74
CA LEU A 13 26.92 3.36 -23.55
C LEU A 13 25.87 3.19 -24.65
N LEU A 14 25.65 4.21 -25.48
CA LEU A 14 24.70 4.20 -26.59
C LEU A 14 25.32 3.56 -27.86
N ASP A 15 25.73 2.31 -27.73
CA ASP A 15 26.40 1.54 -28.78
C ASP A 15 25.71 0.19 -29.07
N GLY A 16 24.45 0.05 -28.63
CA GLY A 16 23.65 -1.16 -28.84
C GLY A 16 23.98 -2.34 -27.92
N ARG A 17 24.89 -2.17 -26.95
CA ARG A 17 25.22 -3.26 -26.00
C ARG A 17 24.02 -3.71 -25.17
N THR A 18 24.07 -4.94 -24.66
CA THR A 18 22.99 -5.51 -23.84
C THR A 18 23.45 -5.72 -22.40
N PHE A 19 22.66 -5.22 -21.46
CA PHE A 19 22.81 -5.45 -20.03
C PHE A 19 21.88 -6.56 -19.57
N TYR A 20 22.45 -7.62 -19.02
CA TYR A 20 21.72 -8.76 -18.49
C TYR A 20 21.64 -8.67 -16.98
N ILE A 21 20.43 -8.74 -16.45
CA ILE A 21 20.14 -8.68 -15.01
C ILE A 21 19.78 -10.09 -14.54
N PRO A 22 20.65 -10.75 -13.77
CA PRO A 22 20.43 -12.13 -13.35
C PRO A 22 19.30 -12.27 -12.33
N SER A 23 18.74 -13.48 -12.24
CA SER A 23 17.56 -13.80 -11.41
C SER A 23 17.76 -13.62 -9.90
N TYR A 24 18.99 -13.63 -9.43
CA TYR A 24 19.29 -13.35 -8.02
C TYR A 24 19.15 -11.86 -7.66
N GLN A 25 19.07 -10.98 -8.64
CA GLN A 25 18.82 -9.57 -8.40
C GLN A 25 17.31 -9.27 -8.42
N ARG A 26 16.95 -8.16 -7.76
CA ARG A 26 15.58 -7.65 -7.80
C ARG A 26 15.26 -7.04 -9.16
N GLY A 27 13.98 -7.00 -9.52
CA GLY A 27 13.50 -6.19 -10.61
C GLY A 27 13.63 -4.68 -10.34
N TYR A 28 13.13 -3.87 -11.25
CA TYR A 28 13.12 -2.41 -11.07
C TYR A 28 12.19 -2.00 -9.92
N ARG A 29 12.67 -1.14 -9.00
CA ARG A 29 11.95 -0.78 -7.75
C ARG A 29 12.07 0.69 -7.33
N TRP A 30 12.72 1.52 -8.10
CA TRP A 30 12.81 2.94 -7.76
C TRP A 30 11.43 3.57 -7.67
N THR A 31 11.24 4.38 -6.63
CA THR A 31 10.00 5.10 -6.33
C THR A 31 10.10 6.56 -6.82
N THR A 32 9.03 7.31 -6.58
CA THR A 32 8.99 8.75 -6.91
C THR A 32 10.23 9.50 -6.39
N LYS A 33 10.69 9.17 -5.18
CA LYS A 33 11.81 9.90 -4.58
C LYS A 33 13.10 9.71 -5.36
N GLU A 34 13.51 8.48 -5.61
CA GLU A 34 14.79 8.19 -6.28
C GLU A 34 14.79 8.72 -7.71
N VAL A 35 13.67 8.58 -8.42
CA VAL A 35 13.54 9.10 -9.79
C VAL A 35 13.59 10.64 -9.82
N THR A 36 12.85 11.31 -8.92
CA THR A 36 12.85 12.77 -8.86
C THR A 36 14.18 13.33 -8.39
N ASP A 37 14.87 12.66 -7.47
CA ASP A 37 16.22 13.07 -7.03
C ASP A 37 17.20 13.00 -8.21
N LEU A 38 17.21 11.88 -8.96
CA LEU A 38 18.06 11.74 -10.16
C LEU A 38 17.79 12.84 -11.20
N LEU A 39 16.51 13.09 -11.53
CA LEU A 39 16.13 14.12 -12.50
C LEU A 39 16.54 15.53 -12.04
N SER A 40 16.33 15.82 -10.75
CA SER A 40 16.66 17.11 -10.16
C SER A 40 18.16 17.37 -10.17
N ASP A 41 18.94 16.35 -9.90
CA ASP A 41 20.40 16.42 -9.91
C ASP A 41 20.93 16.63 -11.34
N LEU A 42 20.49 15.79 -12.29
CA LEU A 42 20.89 15.90 -13.70
C LEU A 42 20.52 17.28 -14.28
N TYR A 43 19.29 17.73 -14.04
CA TYR A 43 18.83 18.99 -14.57
C TYR A 43 19.51 20.21 -13.88
N SER A 44 19.67 20.16 -12.56
CA SER A 44 20.41 21.21 -11.83
C SER A 44 21.86 21.32 -12.33
N PHE A 45 22.47 20.17 -12.64
CA PHE A 45 23.80 20.16 -13.24
C PHE A 45 23.78 20.85 -14.61
N THR A 46 22.79 20.60 -15.49
CA THR A 46 22.74 21.24 -16.83
C THR A 46 22.59 22.74 -16.78
N ILE A 47 21.76 23.26 -15.85
CA ILE A 47 21.43 24.71 -15.79
C ILE A 47 22.31 25.50 -14.81
N GLY A 48 23.15 24.84 -14.04
CA GLY A 48 23.97 25.42 -12.95
C GLY A 48 25.12 26.34 -13.40
N GLY A 49 25.14 26.76 -14.65
CA GLY A 49 26.16 27.70 -15.18
C GLY A 49 27.03 27.10 -16.28
N LYS A 50 28.03 27.89 -16.74
CA LYS A 50 29.02 27.48 -17.74
C LYS A 50 29.86 26.33 -17.19
N LYS A 51 29.99 25.23 -17.91
CA LYS A 51 30.80 24.09 -17.50
C LYS A 51 32.26 24.32 -17.82
N ASN A 52 33.14 23.87 -16.93
CA ASN A 52 34.55 23.85 -17.21
C ASN A 52 34.85 22.64 -18.12
N ASP A 53 35.98 22.73 -18.81
CA ASP A 53 36.44 21.61 -19.64
C ASP A 53 36.62 20.35 -18.80
N GLY A 54 36.02 19.23 -19.25
CA GLY A 54 36.03 17.97 -18.52
C GLY A 54 35.09 17.85 -17.30
N GLU A 55 34.23 18.87 -17.04
CA GLU A 55 33.25 18.79 -15.93
C GLU A 55 32.12 17.80 -16.25
N PHE A 56 31.84 16.89 -15.34
CA PHE A 56 30.82 15.88 -15.51
C PHE A 56 29.97 15.65 -14.23
N TYR A 57 28.77 15.11 -14.40
CA TYR A 57 27.95 14.61 -13.33
C TYR A 57 28.23 13.12 -13.07
N CYS A 58 28.63 12.78 -11.86
CA CYS A 58 28.95 11.40 -11.51
C CYS A 58 27.69 10.62 -11.09
N LEU A 59 27.30 9.63 -11.91
CA LEU A 59 26.15 8.75 -11.67
C LEU A 59 26.44 7.61 -10.67
N GLN A 60 27.56 7.63 -9.99
CA GLN A 60 28.06 6.58 -9.11
C GLN A 60 28.53 5.32 -9.88
N PRO A 61 29.08 4.28 -9.17
CA PRO A 61 29.57 3.06 -9.83
C PRO A 61 28.46 2.20 -10.43
N ILE A 62 28.76 1.59 -11.57
CA ILE A 62 28.12 0.36 -12.03
C ILE A 62 29.16 -0.75 -12.09
N ILE A 63 28.79 -1.94 -11.66
CA ILE A 63 29.68 -3.10 -11.60
C ILE A 63 29.15 -4.12 -12.57
N VAL A 64 29.98 -4.50 -13.51
CA VAL A 64 29.61 -5.38 -14.60
C VAL A 64 30.65 -6.48 -14.81
N GLN A 65 30.23 -7.57 -15.43
CA GLN A 65 31.07 -8.64 -15.90
C GLN A 65 30.71 -8.99 -17.34
N ARG A 66 31.68 -9.09 -18.24
CA ARG A 66 31.44 -9.46 -19.64
C ARG A 66 31.05 -10.95 -19.73
N ILE A 67 30.05 -11.25 -20.55
CA ILE A 67 29.64 -12.62 -20.87
C ILE A 67 30.30 -13.00 -22.19
N GLU A 68 31.22 -14.01 -22.12
CA GLU A 68 32.01 -14.44 -23.28
C GLU A 68 31.48 -15.73 -23.93
N ASP A 69 30.60 -16.47 -23.25
CA ASP A 69 30.02 -17.72 -23.79
C ASP A 69 28.98 -17.40 -24.88
N GLU A 70 29.32 -17.71 -26.11
CA GLU A 70 28.50 -17.43 -27.29
C GLU A 70 27.12 -18.08 -27.25
N THR A 71 26.98 -19.21 -26.56
CA THR A 71 25.67 -19.88 -26.40
C THR A 71 24.77 -19.06 -25.49
N ILE A 72 25.34 -18.59 -24.39
CA ILE A 72 24.63 -17.73 -23.42
C ILE A 72 24.31 -16.37 -24.06
N VAL A 73 25.29 -15.78 -24.76
CA VAL A 73 25.12 -14.51 -25.49
C VAL A 73 23.97 -14.63 -26.49
N SER A 74 23.94 -15.69 -27.30
CA SER A 74 22.88 -15.88 -28.29
C SER A 74 21.50 -16.06 -27.64
N ALA A 75 21.40 -16.76 -26.53
CA ALA A 75 20.15 -16.90 -25.79
C ALA A 75 19.68 -15.57 -25.17
N ILE A 76 20.60 -14.75 -24.66
CA ILE A 76 20.26 -13.44 -24.09
C ILE A 76 19.79 -12.47 -25.19
N LEU A 77 20.37 -12.54 -26.38
CA LEU A 77 20.05 -11.66 -27.50
C LEU A 77 18.79 -12.11 -28.28
N GLU A 78 18.21 -13.26 -27.97
CA GLU A 78 17.00 -13.73 -28.64
C GLU A 78 15.87 -12.72 -28.49
N GLY A 79 15.34 -12.26 -29.65
CA GLY A 79 14.27 -11.25 -29.68
C GLY A 79 14.70 -9.81 -29.43
N ILE A 80 16.00 -9.52 -29.26
CA ILE A 80 16.55 -8.16 -29.14
C ILE A 80 17.12 -7.76 -30.53
N ASP A 81 16.62 -6.64 -31.05
CA ASP A 81 17.13 -6.04 -32.29
C ASP A 81 18.33 -5.12 -31.96
N SER A 82 19.52 -5.71 -31.80
CA SER A 82 20.75 -5.02 -31.51
C SER A 82 21.81 -5.25 -32.57
N SER A 83 22.53 -4.18 -32.95
CA SER A 83 23.70 -4.28 -33.83
C SER A 83 24.93 -4.84 -33.10
N SER A 84 24.95 -4.78 -31.77
CA SER A 84 26.06 -5.21 -30.92
C SER A 84 25.82 -6.59 -30.33
N ARG A 85 26.89 -7.41 -30.27
CA ARG A 85 26.90 -8.69 -29.53
C ARG A 85 27.54 -8.58 -28.15
N ASP A 86 27.84 -7.37 -27.70
CA ASP A 86 28.42 -7.16 -26.37
C ASP A 86 27.35 -7.31 -25.28
N VAL A 87 27.47 -8.35 -24.48
CA VAL A 87 26.56 -8.67 -23.38
C VAL A 87 27.29 -8.57 -22.04
N TRP A 88 26.72 -7.80 -21.14
CA TRP A 88 27.28 -7.51 -19.82
C TRP A 88 26.32 -7.94 -18.71
N GLU A 89 26.75 -8.86 -17.86
CA GLU A 89 26.03 -9.15 -16.61
C GLU A 89 26.20 -7.97 -15.65
N VAL A 90 25.08 -7.38 -15.19
CA VAL A 90 25.11 -6.28 -14.22
C VAL A 90 25.11 -6.85 -12.82
N ILE A 91 26.13 -6.51 -12.03
CA ILE A 91 26.28 -6.96 -10.64
C ILE A 91 25.77 -5.89 -9.67
N ASP A 92 25.99 -4.60 -9.99
CA ASP A 92 25.38 -3.48 -9.27
C ASP A 92 25.14 -2.31 -10.25
N GLY A 93 24.11 -1.50 -9.95
CA GLY A 93 23.76 -0.30 -10.71
C GLY A 93 22.57 -0.47 -11.65
N GLN A 94 21.90 -1.63 -11.65
CA GLN A 94 20.76 -1.92 -12.54
C GLN A 94 19.63 -0.88 -12.44
N GLN A 95 19.29 -0.42 -11.25
CA GLN A 95 18.22 0.56 -11.05
C GLN A 95 18.52 1.88 -11.79
N ARG A 96 19.76 2.33 -11.73
CA ARG A 96 20.22 3.55 -12.41
C ARG A 96 20.26 3.37 -13.91
N LEU A 97 20.78 2.24 -14.40
CA LEU A 97 20.77 1.92 -15.83
C LEU A 97 19.36 1.91 -16.38
N THR A 98 18.43 1.23 -15.69
CA THR A 98 17.04 1.18 -16.11
C THR A 98 16.39 2.57 -16.08
N SER A 99 16.62 3.38 -15.05
CA SER A 99 16.07 4.76 -14.97
C SER A 99 16.61 5.66 -16.09
N ILE A 100 17.89 5.54 -16.44
CA ILE A 100 18.49 6.28 -17.56
C ILE A 100 17.86 5.83 -18.88
N LEU A 101 17.63 4.53 -19.08
CA LEU A 101 16.96 4.04 -20.28
C LEU A 101 15.52 4.57 -20.39
N ILE A 102 14.76 4.54 -19.28
CA ILE A 102 13.39 5.07 -19.24
C ILE A 102 13.40 6.57 -19.56
N LEU A 103 14.30 7.34 -18.94
CA LEU A 103 14.46 8.77 -19.22
C LEU A 103 14.78 9.02 -20.70
N TYR A 104 15.71 8.25 -21.26
CA TYR A 104 16.11 8.42 -22.65
C TYR A 104 14.95 8.11 -23.61
N LYS A 105 14.19 7.04 -23.36
CA LYS A 105 12.97 6.71 -24.13
C LYS A 105 11.93 7.82 -24.06
N TYR A 106 11.70 8.38 -22.87
CA TYR A 106 10.83 9.54 -22.69
C TYR A 106 11.30 10.74 -23.52
N LEU A 107 12.60 11.05 -23.49
CA LEU A 107 13.16 12.18 -24.24
C LEU A 107 13.03 11.99 -25.76
N LEU A 108 13.25 10.80 -26.27
CA LEU A 108 13.03 10.46 -27.69
C LEU A 108 11.58 10.67 -28.11
N GLU A 109 10.62 10.14 -27.30
CA GLU A 109 9.19 10.34 -27.56
C GLU A 109 8.82 11.84 -27.60
N LYS A 110 9.34 12.65 -26.67
CA LYS A 110 9.07 14.10 -26.68
C LYS A 110 9.70 14.84 -27.85
N LYS A 111 10.78 14.34 -28.40
CA LYS A 111 11.41 14.85 -29.61
C LYS A 111 10.75 14.35 -30.89
N GLY A 112 9.89 13.32 -30.78
CA GLY A 112 9.32 12.62 -31.96
C GLY A 112 10.39 11.87 -32.75
N TRP A 113 11.40 11.35 -32.05
CA TRP A 113 12.49 10.57 -32.63
C TRP A 113 12.27 9.08 -32.39
N ASP A 114 12.57 8.29 -33.40
CA ASP A 114 12.67 6.82 -33.35
C ASP A 114 14.15 6.36 -33.30
N LYS A 115 14.37 5.06 -33.37
CA LYS A 115 15.70 4.45 -33.36
C LYS A 115 16.51 4.83 -34.60
N GLU A 116 15.85 4.82 -35.75
CA GLU A 116 16.48 5.13 -37.04
C GLU A 116 17.02 6.56 -37.03
N ARG A 117 16.22 7.49 -36.56
CA ARG A 117 16.62 8.90 -36.47
C ARG A 117 17.71 9.14 -35.46
N LEU A 118 17.72 8.43 -34.32
CA LEU A 118 18.80 8.52 -33.35
C LEU A 118 20.13 8.05 -33.96
N LYS A 119 20.08 7.00 -34.77
CA LYS A 119 21.24 6.45 -35.47
C LYS A 119 21.71 7.38 -36.60
N GLU A 120 20.79 7.97 -37.35
CA GLU A 120 21.11 8.88 -38.45
C GLU A 120 21.67 10.23 -37.99
N ASP A 121 21.02 10.84 -36.94
CA ASP A 121 21.34 12.18 -36.49
C ASP A 121 22.49 12.25 -35.46
N GLU A 122 22.66 11.20 -34.63
CA GLU A 122 23.61 11.18 -33.50
C GLU A 122 24.66 10.04 -33.60
N ASP A 123 24.55 9.13 -34.58
CA ASP A 123 25.36 7.92 -34.71
C ASP A 123 25.38 7.06 -33.43
N LYS A 124 24.18 6.87 -32.83
CA LYS A 124 23.98 6.18 -31.56
C LYS A 124 22.89 5.15 -31.62
N GLU A 125 23.05 4.11 -30.83
CA GLU A 125 22.06 3.06 -30.65
C GLU A 125 21.81 2.84 -29.14
N LEU A 126 20.54 2.76 -28.75
CA LEU A 126 20.21 2.53 -27.36
C LEU A 126 20.76 1.20 -26.87
N PHE A 127 21.26 1.19 -25.64
CA PHE A 127 21.55 -0.08 -24.97
C PHE A 127 20.26 -0.80 -24.58
N HIS A 128 20.33 -2.13 -24.49
CA HIS A 128 19.22 -2.98 -24.13
C HIS A 128 19.37 -3.47 -22.68
N ILE A 129 18.25 -3.73 -22.01
CA ILE A 129 18.23 -4.36 -20.68
C ILE A 129 17.33 -5.59 -20.75
N ARG A 130 17.84 -6.75 -20.35
CA ARG A 130 17.09 -8.00 -20.22
C ARG A 130 17.17 -8.53 -18.80
N TYR A 131 16.02 -8.74 -18.18
CA TYR A 131 15.92 -9.40 -16.88
C TYR A 131 15.74 -10.90 -17.07
N GLU A 132 16.58 -11.73 -16.42
CA GLU A 132 16.51 -13.20 -16.51
C GLU A 132 15.15 -13.76 -16.08
N THR A 133 14.53 -13.12 -15.11
CA THR A 133 13.23 -13.56 -14.56
C THR A 133 12.04 -13.20 -15.45
N ARG A 134 12.28 -12.51 -16.60
CA ARG A 134 11.22 -12.01 -17.45
C ARG A 134 11.63 -11.89 -18.90
N ASP A 135 11.24 -12.88 -19.68
CA ASP A 135 11.64 -12.99 -21.09
C ASP A 135 11.18 -11.81 -21.95
N ASP A 136 10.03 -11.22 -21.65
CA ASP A 136 9.44 -10.09 -22.36
C ASP A 136 9.94 -8.72 -21.88
N SER A 137 10.83 -8.67 -20.88
CA SER A 137 11.32 -7.39 -20.31
C SER A 137 12.07 -6.52 -21.32
N ALA A 138 12.88 -7.15 -22.16
CA ALA A 138 13.63 -6.42 -23.20
C ALA A 138 12.68 -5.81 -24.23
N VAL A 139 11.69 -6.57 -24.69
CA VAL A 139 10.66 -6.11 -25.65
C VAL A 139 9.80 -5.01 -25.03
N PHE A 140 9.43 -5.14 -23.75
CA PHE A 140 8.68 -4.11 -23.04
C PHE A 140 9.46 -2.79 -22.92
N LEU A 141 10.71 -2.85 -22.48
CA LEU A 141 11.59 -1.68 -22.39
C LEU A 141 11.89 -1.08 -23.77
N GLU A 142 12.03 -1.92 -24.78
CA GLU A 142 12.26 -1.45 -26.16
C GLU A 142 11.10 -0.66 -26.72
N ASN A 143 9.88 -1.07 -26.44
CA ASN A 143 8.65 -0.42 -26.89
C ASN A 143 8.05 0.56 -25.89
N LEU A 144 8.80 0.94 -24.85
CA LEU A 144 8.31 1.79 -23.77
C LEU A 144 8.00 3.21 -24.28
N GLN A 145 6.73 3.57 -24.27
CA GLN A 145 6.16 4.87 -24.60
C GLN A 145 4.92 5.10 -23.75
N LYS A 146 4.35 6.29 -23.80
CA LYS A 146 3.16 6.66 -23.03
C LYS A 146 1.99 5.68 -23.23
N ASP A 147 1.77 5.22 -24.44
CA ASP A 147 0.64 4.36 -24.81
C ASP A 147 0.90 2.86 -24.57
N THR A 148 2.14 2.47 -24.23
CA THR A 148 2.54 1.09 -23.96
C THR A 148 2.78 0.79 -22.50
N LEU A 149 2.49 1.74 -21.59
CA LEU A 149 2.61 1.55 -20.15
C LEU A 149 1.73 0.39 -19.69
N SER A 150 2.27 -0.45 -18.79
CA SER A 150 1.61 -1.67 -18.34
C SER A 150 1.77 -1.85 -16.84
N ASP A 151 0.71 -2.28 -16.19
CA ASP A 151 0.68 -2.65 -14.77
C ASP A 151 0.48 -4.17 -14.61
N ALA A 152 0.67 -4.95 -15.69
CA ALA A 152 0.43 -6.41 -15.69
C ALA A 152 1.38 -7.18 -14.76
N TYR A 153 2.60 -6.67 -14.59
CA TYR A 153 3.61 -7.24 -13.71
C TYR A 153 4.19 -6.16 -12.82
N ILE A 154 4.63 -6.53 -11.63
CA ILE A 154 5.18 -5.60 -10.63
C ILE A 154 6.35 -4.78 -11.18
N ASP A 155 7.24 -5.38 -11.96
CA ASP A 155 8.39 -4.69 -12.55
C ASP A 155 7.94 -3.71 -13.65
N PHE A 156 6.96 -4.11 -14.48
CA PHE A 156 6.39 -3.25 -15.51
C PHE A 156 5.61 -2.10 -14.91
N SER A 157 4.89 -2.33 -13.80
CA SER A 157 4.23 -1.27 -13.04
C SER A 157 5.24 -0.24 -12.56
N HIS A 158 6.35 -0.66 -11.92
CA HIS A 158 7.37 0.27 -11.45
C HIS A 158 8.09 1.03 -12.60
N ILE A 159 8.36 0.35 -13.72
CA ILE A 159 8.93 1.00 -14.91
C ILE A 159 7.93 2.02 -15.49
N SER A 160 6.65 1.65 -15.57
CA SER A 160 5.57 2.54 -16.02
C SER A 160 5.38 3.74 -15.09
N ASP A 161 5.48 3.51 -13.77
CA ASP A 161 5.41 4.58 -12.77
C ASP A 161 6.60 5.53 -12.90
N ALA A 162 7.81 5.01 -13.10
CA ALA A 162 8.99 5.85 -13.34
C ALA A 162 8.78 6.74 -14.58
N TYR A 163 8.21 6.19 -15.66
CA TYR A 163 7.86 6.97 -16.84
C TYR A 163 6.84 8.08 -16.52
N ARG A 164 5.77 7.77 -15.78
CA ARG A 164 4.74 8.74 -15.34
C ARG A 164 5.35 9.83 -14.45
N ILE A 165 6.26 9.46 -13.56
CA ILE A 165 6.98 10.37 -12.67
C ILE A 165 7.86 11.32 -13.48
N ILE A 166 8.59 10.82 -14.48
CA ILE A 166 9.41 11.65 -15.38
C ILE A 166 8.52 12.66 -16.11
N ASP A 167 7.39 12.24 -16.66
CA ASP A 167 6.46 13.12 -17.38
C ASP A 167 5.88 14.21 -16.47
N ALA A 168 5.48 13.87 -15.25
CA ALA A 168 4.99 14.83 -14.27
C ALA A 168 6.10 15.80 -13.83
N TRP A 169 7.29 15.29 -13.51
CA TRP A 169 8.43 16.09 -13.07
C TRP A 169 8.87 17.12 -14.11
N VAL A 170 8.96 16.72 -15.38
CA VAL A 170 9.34 17.63 -16.48
C VAL A 170 8.32 18.76 -16.66
N LYS A 171 7.03 18.50 -16.39
CA LYS A 171 5.97 19.50 -16.51
C LYS A 171 5.93 20.49 -15.34
N ASP A 172 6.14 20.01 -14.12
CA ASP A 172 5.87 20.75 -12.90
C ASP A 172 7.13 21.11 -12.11
N ASP A 173 7.96 20.13 -11.73
CA ASP A 173 9.07 20.33 -10.79
C ASP A 173 10.29 21.00 -11.46
N ALA A 174 10.55 20.70 -12.73
CA ALA A 174 11.63 21.33 -13.49
C ALA A 174 11.47 22.86 -13.56
N LYS A 175 10.24 23.37 -13.55
CA LYS A 175 9.94 24.79 -13.50
C LYS A 175 10.47 25.44 -12.23
N ARG A 176 10.26 24.81 -11.06
CA ARG A 176 10.75 25.31 -9.76
C ARG A 176 12.27 25.38 -9.71
N ILE A 177 12.95 24.39 -10.32
CA ILE A 177 14.41 24.39 -10.42
C ILE A 177 14.87 25.53 -11.33
N SER A 178 14.23 25.71 -12.50
CA SER A 178 14.56 26.77 -13.43
C SER A 178 14.40 28.19 -12.84
N GLU A 179 13.33 28.40 -12.07
CA GLU A 179 13.06 29.66 -11.35
C GLU A 179 14.18 29.99 -10.35
N ARG A 180 14.73 28.98 -9.64
CA ARG A 180 15.87 29.14 -8.72
C ARG A 180 17.13 29.67 -9.44
N TYR A 181 17.30 29.26 -10.71
CA TYR A 181 18.44 29.72 -11.54
C TYR A 181 18.07 30.91 -12.46
N HIS A 182 16.93 31.58 -12.23
CA HIS A 182 16.43 32.70 -13.03
C HIS A 182 16.33 32.39 -14.53
N ARG A 183 15.94 31.17 -14.87
CA ARG A 183 15.77 30.73 -16.26
C ARG A 183 14.31 30.43 -16.57
N SER A 184 13.88 30.79 -17.78
CA SER A 184 12.59 30.35 -18.30
C SER A 184 12.66 28.86 -18.68
N SER A 185 11.66 28.07 -18.30
CA SER A 185 11.58 26.67 -18.68
C SER A 185 10.29 26.37 -19.42
N SER A 186 10.41 25.68 -20.55
CA SER A 186 9.34 24.96 -21.20
C SER A 186 9.66 23.46 -21.16
N VAL A 187 8.65 22.60 -21.34
CA VAL A 187 8.87 21.15 -21.45
C VAL A 187 9.95 20.83 -22.48
N GLY A 188 9.90 21.49 -23.65
CA GLY A 188 10.91 21.31 -24.70
C GLY A 188 12.31 21.67 -24.25
N SER A 189 12.50 22.85 -23.59
CA SER A 189 13.83 23.29 -23.13
C SER A 189 14.41 22.35 -22.05
N VAL A 190 13.59 21.81 -21.17
CA VAL A 190 14.01 20.82 -20.15
C VAL A 190 14.46 19.51 -20.83
N CYS A 191 13.64 19.00 -21.76
CA CYS A 191 13.98 17.80 -22.52
C CYS A 191 15.26 17.98 -23.35
N ASP A 192 15.43 19.12 -24.00
CA ASP A 192 16.65 19.41 -24.78
C ASP A 192 17.90 19.51 -23.90
N ALA A 193 17.79 20.11 -22.71
CA ALA A 193 18.90 20.18 -21.77
C ALA A 193 19.34 18.81 -21.29
N LEU A 194 18.38 17.97 -20.87
CA LEU A 194 18.66 16.59 -20.44
C LEU A 194 19.18 15.73 -21.60
N PHE A 195 18.59 15.86 -22.79
CA PHE A 195 19.03 15.12 -23.96
C PHE A 195 20.49 15.45 -24.34
N ARG A 196 20.88 16.73 -24.32
CA ARG A 196 22.26 17.14 -24.56
C ARG A 196 23.22 16.56 -23.53
N LEU A 197 22.88 16.59 -22.24
CA LEU A 197 23.69 16.01 -21.16
C LEU A 197 23.95 14.52 -21.38
N LEU A 198 22.92 13.76 -21.75
CA LEU A 198 23.03 12.32 -21.94
C LEU A 198 23.77 11.94 -23.23
N ASN A 199 23.80 12.83 -24.22
CA ASN A 199 24.52 12.62 -25.49
C ASN A 199 25.93 13.21 -25.53
N CYS A 200 26.34 13.91 -24.47
CA CYS A 200 27.68 14.49 -24.40
C CYS A 200 28.73 13.41 -24.02
N GLY A 201 29.69 13.16 -24.88
CA GLY A 201 30.84 12.28 -24.62
C GLY A 201 31.91 12.95 -23.75
N ARG A 202 32.91 12.16 -23.31
CA ARG A 202 34.03 12.67 -22.50
C ARG A 202 34.91 13.69 -23.24
N ASP A 203 35.09 13.45 -24.53
CA ASP A 203 36.00 14.21 -25.38
C ASP A 203 35.27 15.23 -26.29
N ALA A 204 34.04 15.61 -25.92
CA ALA A 204 33.28 16.54 -26.74
C ALA A 204 33.88 17.94 -26.66
N GLU A 205 34.43 18.43 -27.77
CA GLU A 205 34.96 19.80 -27.96
C GLU A 205 33.89 20.91 -27.86
N ARG A 206 32.66 20.58 -27.41
CA ARG A 206 31.58 21.55 -27.22
C ARG A 206 31.74 22.22 -25.85
N GLU A 207 32.29 23.42 -25.84
CA GLU A 207 32.66 24.22 -24.68
C GLU A 207 31.55 24.46 -23.60
N ASP A 208 30.31 24.09 -23.83
CA ASP A 208 29.17 24.38 -22.93
C ASP A 208 28.40 23.14 -22.44
N CYS A 209 28.84 21.93 -22.75
CA CYS A 209 28.14 20.69 -22.48
C CYS A 209 28.91 19.80 -21.48
N GLY A 210 28.48 19.75 -20.23
CA GLY A 210 28.97 18.72 -19.32
C GLY A 210 28.36 17.35 -19.66
N SER A 211 29.02 16.27 -19.31
CA SER A 211 28.55 14.89 -19.52
C SER A 211 28.05 14.23 -18.24
N ALA A 212 27.17 13.24 -18.36
CA ALA A 212 26.81 12.35 -17.26
C ALA A 212 27.61 11.05 -17.40
N GLN A 213 28.35 10.66 -16.35
CA GLN A 213 29.28 9.55 -16.38
C GLN A 213 29.07 8.59 -15.24
N PHE A 214 29.25 7.29 -15.51
CA PHE A 214 29.36 6.24 -14.52
C PHE A 214 30.84 5.95 -14.18
N ILE A 215 31.08 5.53 -12.95
CA ILE A 215 32.30 4.81 -12.62
C ILE A 215 32.08 3.36 -13.04
N TRP A 216 32.64 2.98 -14.19
CA TRP A 216 32.56 1.63 -14.73
C TRP A 216 33.57 0.75 -14.03
N TYR A 217 33.06 -0.27 -13.33
CA TYR A 217 33.90 -1.26 -12.67
C TYR A 217 33.66 -2.63 -13.30
N GLU A 218 34.64 -3.08 -14.10
CA GLU A 218 34.59 -4.34 -14.77
C GLU A 218 35.29 -5.41 -13.95
N LEU A 219 34.56 -6.47 -13.60
CA LEU A 219 35.13 -7.63 -12.93
C LEU A 219 35.78 -8.56 -13.96
N ALA A 220 37.03 -9.00 -13.65
CA ALA A 220 37.70 -9.98 -14.46
C ALA A 220 36.91 -11.29 -14.49
N SER A 221 36.63 -11.81 -15.68
CA SER A 221 35.99 -13.09 -15.91
C SER A 221 37.04 -14.09 -16.39
N ASP A 222 37.10 -15.26 -15.75
CA ASP A 222 37.86 -16.42 -16.23
C ASP A 222 36.90 -17.55 -16.69
N GLY A 223 35.62 -17.27 -16.78
CA GLY A 223 34.58 -18.24 -17.13
C GLY A 223 34.29 -19.29 -16.05
N SER A 224 35.00 -19.25 -14.91
CA SER A 224 34.86 -20.24 -13.86
C SER A 224 33.68 -19.93 -12.91
N GLU A 225 33.11 -20.98 -12.32
CA GLU A 225 32.11 -20.90 -11.23
C GLU A 225 32.63 -20.07 -10.04
N SER A 226 33.94 -20.11 -9.78
CA SER A 226 34.62 -19.33 -8.75
C SER A 226 34.58 -17.83 -9.01
N SER A 227 34.63 -17.40 -10.27
CA SER A 227 34.53 -15.99 -10.66
C SER A 227 33.16 -15.44 -10.42
N LYS A 228 32.11 -16.22 -10.72
CA LYS A 228 30.70 -15.84 -10.44
C LYS A 228 30.40 -15.75 -8.95
N GLN A 229 30.95 -16.66 -8.13
CA GLN A 229 30.83 -16.61 -6.67
C GLN A 229 31.53 -15.37 -6.08
N LYS A 230 32.67 -14.98 -6.65
CA LYS A 230 33.36 -13.74 -6.28
C LYS A 230 32.49 -12.52 -6.64
N ALA A 231 31.89 -12.50 -7.84
CA ALA A 231 30.99 -11.41 -8.26
C ALA A 231 29.80 -11.24 -7.30
N ILE A 232 29.15 -12.34 -6.92
CA ILE A 232 28.06 -12.33 -5.92
C ILE A 232 28.57 -11.86 -4.54
N SER A 233 29.76 -12.31 -4.12
CA SER A 233 30.38 -11.89 -2.86
C SER A 233 30.73 -10.39 -2.87
N GLU A 234 31.25 -9.87 -3.98
CA GLU A 234 31.53 -8.45 -4.16
C GLU A 234 30.22 -7.62 -4.19
N PHE A 235 29.19 -8.08 -4.88
CA PHE A 235 27.84 -7.47 -4.84
C PHE A 235 27.36 -7.33 -3.40
N LEU A 236 27.42 -8.39 -2.59
CA LEU A 236 27.00 -8.36 -1.19
C LEU A 236 27.85 -7.39 -0.34
N LYS A 237 29.17 -7.30 -0.57
CA LYS A 237 30.07 -6.37 0.14
C LYS A 237 29.82 -4.91 -0.23
N ILE A 238 29.59 -4.61 -1.50
CA ILE A 238 29.43 -3.25 -2.02
C ILE A 238 28.08 -2.68 -1.61
N ASN A 239 27.02 -3.51 -1.58
CA ASN A 239 25.68 -3.08 -1.16
C ASN A 239 25.56 -2.85 0.36
N THR A 240 26.52 -3.27 1.17
CA THR A 240 26.51 -3.06 2.63
C THR A 240 26.55 -1.57 3.05
N GLY A 241 26.80 -0.65 2.13
CA GLY A 241 26.91 0.80 2.44
C GLY A 241 25.96 1.72 1.68
N LYS A 242 25.04 1.18 0.83
CA LYS A 242 24.10 1.97 0.01
C LYS A 242 22.64 1.71 0.40
N ILE A 243 21.68 1.94 -0.47
CA ILE A 243 20.27 1.56 -0.21
C ILE A 243 20.24 0.09 0.17
N GLU A 244 19.95 -0.14 1.45
CA GLU A 244 20.07 -1.48 2.06
C GLU A 244 19.13 -2.45 1.37
N LEU A 245 19.65 -3.60 0.97
CA LEU A 245 18.82 -4.70 0.51
C LEU A 245 17.89 -5.13 1.64
N THR A 246 16.63 -5.37 1.29
CA THR A 246 15.65 -5.94 2.22
C THR A 246 16.01 -7.39 2.54
N ASP A 247 15.49 -7.93 3.63
CA ASP A 247 15.68 -9.35 3.97
C ASP A 247 15.25 -10.25 2.81
N ALA A 248 14.11 -9.96 2.15
CA ALA A 248 13.62 -10.74 1.02
C ALA A 248 14.59 -10.76 -0.18
N GLU A 249 15.22 -9.64 -0.51
CA GLU A 249 16.17 -9.58 -1.62
C GLU A 249 17.43 -10.42 -1.35
N LEU A 250 17.92 -10.38 -0.10
CA LEU A 250 19.03 -11.21 0.33
C LEU A 250 18.65 -12.71 0.36
N ILE A 251 17.42 -13.01 0.81
CA ILE A 251 16.89 -14.38 0.84
C ILE A 251 16.70 -14.90 -0.58
N LYS A 252 16.17 -14.08 -1.51
CA LYS A 252 16.05 -14.45 -2.93
C LYS A 252 17.40 -14.86 -3.50
N ALA A 253 18.42 -14.04 -3.29
CA ALA A 253 19.78 -14.36 -3.73
C ALA A 253 20.30 -15.66 -3.10
N LEU A 254 19.98 -15.92 -1.82
CA LEU A 254 20.41 -17.12 -1.11
C LEU A 254 19.73 -18.39 -1.67
N PHE A 255 18.42 -18.36 -1.93
CA PHE A 255 17.68 -19.51 -2.46
C PHE A 255 18.06 -19.84 -3.92
N LEU A 256 18.31 -18.83 -4.75
CA LEU A 256 18.54 -18.98 -6.19
C LEU A 256 20.02 -19.21 -6.58
N GLN A 257 20.91 -19.45 -5.60
CA GLN A 257 22.31 -19.76 -5.92
C GLN A 257 22.44 -21.05 -6.72
N LYS A 258 23.21 -21.03 -7.81
CA LYS A 258 23.43 -22.20 -8.69
C LYS A 258 23.96 -23.43 -7.95
N LYS A 259 24.80 -23.23 -6.93
CA LYS A 259 25.33 -24.33 -6.08
C LYS A 259 24.23 -25.09 -5.32
N ASN A 260 23.06 -24.53 -5.19
CA ASN A 260 21.94 -25.13 -4.47
C ASN A 260 21.25 -26.26 -5.26
N PHE A 261 21.59 -26.46 -6.53
CA PHE A 261 20.87 -27.35 -7.43
C PHE A 261 21.85 -28.34 -8.09
N VAL A 262 21.42 -29.60 -8.29
CA VAL A 262 22.17 -30.61 -9.02
C VAL A 262 22.21 -30.23 -10.50
N SER A 263 23.31 -30.55 -11.19
CA SER A 263 23.55 -30.14 -12.58
C SER A 263 22.44 -30.55 -13.56
N SER A 264 21.81 -31.72 -13.36
CA SER A 264 20.77 -32.24 -14.23
C SER A 264 19.37 -31.63 -14.08
N GLU A 265 19.10 -31.00 -12.94
CA GLU A 265 17.77 -30.41 -12.61
C GLU A 265 17.89 -28.90 -12.31
N ARG A 266 19.10 -28.36 -12.43
CA ARG A 266 19.44 -26.99 -11.97
C ARG A 266 18.52 -25.92 -12.55
N GLU A 267 18.44 -25.87 -13.85
CA GLU A 267 17.70 -24.81 -14.56
C GLU A 267 16.19 -24.89 -14.26
N SER A 268 15.63 -26.10 -14.28
CA SER A 268 14.20 -26.30 -14.03
C SER A 268 13.79 -25.92 -12.61
N ARG A 269 14.55 -26.33 -11.61
CA ARG A 269 14.24 -26.04 -10.19
C ARG A 269 14.48 -24.58 -9.82
N GLN A 270 15.56 -23.98 -10.32
CA GLN A 270 15.84 -22.56 -10.11
C GLN A 270 14.75 -21.69 -10.73
N LEU A 271 14.34 -22.02 -11.95
CA LEU A 271 13.28 -21.34 -12.66
C LEU A 271 11.93 -21.49 -11.94
N GLU A 272 11.60 -22.70 -11.46
CA GLU A 272 10.39 -22.97 -10.71
C GLU A 272 10.28 -22.05 -9.48
N ILE A 273 11.34 -22.00 -8.64
CA ILE A 273 11.36 -21.12 -7.45
C ILE A 273 11.25 -19.66 -7.87
N ALA A 274 11.94 -19.24 -8.92
CA ALA A 274 11.90 -17.86 -9.39
C ALA A 274 10.51 -17.46 -9.87
N MET A 275 9.81 -18.31 -10.63
CA MET A 275 8.44 -18.08 -11.10
C MET A 275 7.42 -18.07 -9.94
N GLN A 276 7.55 -18.99 -8.99
CA GLN A 276 6.71 -19.04 -7.81
C GLN A 276 6.92 -17.79 -6.94
N TRP A 277 8.17 -17.36 -6.75
CA TRP A 277 8.51 -16.12 -6.04
C TRP A 277 7.79 -14.93 -6.66
N GLU A 278 7.89 -14.81 -7.96
CA GLU A 278 7.27 -13.72 -8.70
C GLU A 278 5.74 -13.76 -8.59
N GLY A 279 5.13 -14.94 -8.69
CA GLY A 279 3.70 -15.11 -8.49
C GLY A 279 3.23 -14.62 -7.12
N ILE A 280 4.01 -14.93 -6.07
CA ILE A 280 3.78 -14.47 -4.69
C ILE A 280 3.90 -12.94 -4.62
N GLU A 281 4.99 -12.36 -5.16
CA GLU A 281 5.18 -10.91 -5.16
C GLU A 281 4.04 -10.19 -5.88
N ASN A 282 3.63 -10.66 -7.06
CA ASN A 282 2.55 -10.09 -7.84
C ASN A 282 1.21 -10.14 -7.09
N THR A 283 0.92 -11.23 -6.38
CA THR A 283 -0.32 -11.34 -5.59
C THR A 283 -0.29 -10.41 -4.38
N LEU A 284 0.82 -10.37 -3.65
CA LEU A 284 0.99 -9.46 -2.51
C LEU A 284 1.00 -7.97 -2.92
N HIS A 285 1.33 -7.68 -4.18
CA HIS A 285 1.32 -6.31 -4.70
C HIS A 285 -0.10 -5.77 -4.92
N LYS A 286 -1.10 -6.65 -5.10
CA LYS A 286 -2.49 -6.22 -5.17
C LYS A 286 -2.93 -5.65 -3.82
N ASP A 287 -3.44 -4.43 -3.83
CA ASP A 287 -3.79 -3.72 -2.60
C ASP A 287 -4.93 -4.38 -1.83
N ASP A 288 -5.90 -4.98 -2.52
CA ASP A 288 -6.98 -5.75 -1.92
C ASP A 288 -6.48 -6.99 -1.17
N PHE A 289 -5.45 -7.67 -1.70
CA PHE A 289 -4.77 -8.77 -1.01
C PHE A 289 -3.89 -8.26 0.14
N TRP A 290 -3.15 -7.18 -0.07
CA TRP A 290 -2.25 -6.66 0.95
C TRP A 290 -2.97 -6.15 2.18
N TYR A 291 -4.00 -5.35 2.00
CA TYR A 291 -4.68 -4.71 3.12
C TYR A 291 -5.65 -5.61 3.90
N PHE A 292 -5.94 -6.83 3.42
CA PHE A 292 -6.64 -7.78 4.27
C PHE A 292 -5.70 -8.47 5.29
N ILE A 293 -4.39 -8.57 5.00
CA ILE A 293 -3.41 -9.17 5.93
C ILE A 293 -2.61 -8.12 6.71
N SER A 294 -2.62 -6.86 6.30
CA SER A 294 -1.78 -5.81 6.89
C SER A 294 -2.50 -4.47 6.97
N SER A 295 -2.42 -3.81 8.12
CA SER A 295 -2.86 -2.42 8.29
C SER A 295 -1.78 -1.39 7.92
N ARG A 296 -0.59 -1.81 7.50
CA ARG A 296 0.54 -0.95 7.16
C ARG A 296 0.38 -0.40 5.75
N ARG A 297 0.34 0.92 5.60
CA ARG A 297 0.18 1.60 4.30
C ARG A 297 1.37 1.44 3.36
N SER A 298 2.57 1.29 3.89
CA SER A 298 3.80 1.19 3.09
C SER A 298 4.74 0.13 3.65
N ARG A 299 5.13 -0.80 2.80
CA ARG A 299 6.24 -1.71 3.03
C ARG A 299 7.01 -1.81 1.71
N PRO A 300 8.33 -1.54 1.70
CA PRO A 300 9.12 -1.52 0.45
C PRO A 300 9.06 -2.85 -0.30
N ASN A 301 9.02 -3.97 0.44
CA ASN A 301 8.93 -5.30 -0.13
C ASN A 301 7.89 -6.13 0.64
N ARG A 302 6.75 -6.42 0.00
CA ARG A 302 5.61 -7.06 0.67
C ARG A 302 5.84 -8.56 0.97
N ILE A 303 6.71 -9.23 0.21
CA ILE A 303 7.05 -10.65 0.45
C ILE A 303 7.83 -10.85 1.76
N ASP A 304 8.47 -9.81 2.29
CA ASP A 304 9.08 -9.85 3.63
C ASP A 304 8.09 -10.29 4.72
N GLU A 305 6.77 -10.03 4.53
CA GLU A 305 5.73 -10.46 5.48
C GLU A 305 5.65 -11.99 5.57
N ILE A 306 5.79 -12.69 4.45
CA ILE A 306 5.80 -14.16 4.40
C ILE A 306 7.00 -14.71 5.18
N PHE A 307 8.19 -14.16 4.92
CA PHE A 307 9.40 -14.59 5.61
C PHE A 307 9.40 -14.25 7.09
N GLU A 308 8.86 -13.08 7.46
CA GLU A 308 8.69 -12.68 8.85
C GLU A 308 7.71 -13.61 9.58
N LEU A 309 6.64 -14.02 8.91
CA LEU A 309 5.66 -14.96 9.43
C LEU A 309 6.29 -16.33 9.71
N ILE A 310 7.07 -16.87 8.75
CA ILE A 310 7.78 -18.14 8.91
C ILE A 310 8.80 -18.04 10.05
N TYR A 311 9.59 -16.98 10.09
CA TYR A 311 10.57 -16.74 11.14
C TYR A 311 9.93 -16.74 12.54
N LYS A 312 8.79 -16.06 12.71
CA LYS A 312 8.04 -16.03 13.97
C LYS A 312 7.45 -17.42 14.32
N THR A 313 6.96 -18.14 13.32
CA THR A 313 6.35 -19.47 13.50
C THR A 313 7.38 -20.52 13.91
N ASP A 314 8.51 -20.57 13.23
CA ASP A 314 9.59 -21.50 13.55
C ASP A 314 10.24 -21.15 14.91
N GLY A 315 10.37 -19.87 15.24
CA GLY A 315 10.87 -19.42 16.53
C GLY A 315 9.99 -19.87 17.71
N VAL A 316 8.67 -19.94 17.52
CA VAL A 316 7.74 -20.47 18.52
C VAL A 316 7.89 -21.98 18.67
N LYS A 317 8.02 -22.74 17.59
CA LYS A 317 8.25 -24.19 17.63
C LYS A 317 9.56 -24.54 18.31
N GLU A 318 10.66 -23.87 17.96
CA GLU A 318 11.96 -24.04 18.61
C GLU A 318 11.91 -23.70 20.12
N PHE A 319 11.11 -22.73 20.51
CA PHE A 319 10.93 -22.37 21.90
C PHE A 319 10.20 -23.48 22.70
N HIS A 320 9.17 -24.09 22.10
CA HIS A 320 8.46 -25.21 22.74
C HIS A 320 9.29 -26.49 22.82
N GLU A 321 10.19 -26.72 21.87
CA GLU A 321 11.08 -27.88 21.87
C GLU A 321 12.31 -27.73 22.79
N LYS A 322 12.73 -26.48 23.10
CA LYS A 322 13.96 -26.17 23.84
C LYS A 322 13.73 -25.47 25.20
N VAL A 323 12.62 -25.72 25.88
CA VAL A 323 12.30 -25.07 27.19
C VAL A 323 13.28 -25.43 28.34
N VAL A 324 14.53 -25.77 28.08
CA VAL A 324 15.51 -26.12 29.14
C VAL A 324 16.77 -25.23 29.16
N ASP A 325 16.96 -24.26 28.27
CA ASP A 325 18.22 -23.53 28.22
C ASP A 325 18.09 -22.00 28.43
N GLN A 326 18.70 -21.50 29.53
CA GLN A 326 18.71 -20.07 29.92
C GLN A 326 19.43 -19.14 28.93
N SER A 327 20.12 -19.68 27.91
CA SER A 327 20.75 -18.91 26.84
C SER A 327 19.78 -18.15 25.93
N ILE A 328 18.48 -18.46 26.04
CA ILE A 328 17.41 -17.87 25.20
C ILE A 328 17.07 -16.44 25.60
N ILE A 329 17.37 -16.01 26.83
CA ILE A 329 17.14 -14.62 27.30
C ILE A 329 18.05 -13.62 26.55
N GLN A 330 19.23 -14.03 26.11
CA GLN A 330 20.13 -13.20 25.29
C GLN A 330 19.58 -12.99 23.85
N ARG A 331 18.79 -13.93 23.32
CA ARG A 331 18.20 -13.80 21.96
C ARG A 331 17.04 -12.80 21.87
N LYS A 332 16.39 -12.43 22.97
CA LYS A 332 15.38 -11.36 22.97
C LYS A 332 15.97 -9.98 22.61
N SER A 333 17.25 -9.75 22.88
CA SER A 333 17.95 -8.53 22.46
C SER A 333 18.32 -8.54 20.97
N GLN A 334 18.39 -9.70 20.32
CA GLN A 334 18.69 -9.85 18.90
C GLN A 334 17.47 -9.62 17.97
N LEU A 335 16.26 -9.52 18.51
CA LEU A 335 15.03 -9.29 17.73
C LEU A 335 14.95 -7.93 17.04
N THR A 336 15.84 -6.99 17.40
CA THR A 336 15.96 -5.68 16.76
C THR A 336 17.12 -5.60 15.75
N GLU A 337 17.88 -6.69 15.54
CA GLU A 337 19.02 -6.68 14.64
C GLU A 337 18.58 -6.63 13.17
N LYS A 338 19.31 -5.81 12.42
CA LYS A 338 19.22 -5.67 10.97
C LYS A 338 19.50 -7.00 10.27
N ASN A 339 18.71 -7.30 9.24
CA ASN A 339 18.81 -8.52 8.42
C ASN A 339 18.66 -9.82 9.23
N ARG A 340 17.84 -9.81 10.29
CA ARG A 340 17.65 -10.96 11.18
C ARG A 340 17.06 -12.18 10.46
N ILE A 341 16.12 -11.94 9.53
CA ILE A 341 15.42 -13.00 8.80
C ILE A 341 16.36 -13.63 7.77
N PHE A 342 17.13 -12.80 7.06
CA PHE A 342 18.20 -13.30 6.18
C PHE A 342 19.21 -14.17 6.94
N ARG A 343 19.68 -13.72 8.12
CA ARG A 343 20.63 -14.52 8.94
C ARG A 343 20.06 -15.85 9.35
N TYR A 344 18.75 -15.91 9.65
CA TYR A 344 18.06 -17.14 9.99
C TYR A 344 18.13 -18.15 8.82
N TYR A 345 17.83 -17.75 7.60
CA TYR A 345 17.96 -18.63 6.44
C TYR A 345 19.41 -18.95 6.11
N TYR A 346 20.31 -17.97 6.21
CA TYR A 346 21.73 -18.18 6.01
C TYR A 346 22.29 -19.26 6.95
N GLN A 347 21.98 -19.21 8.23
CA GLN A 347 22.41 -20.20 9.23
C GLN A 347 21.85 -21.61 8.95
N LYS A 348 20.66 -21.71 8.35
CA LYS A 348 20.09 -23.01 7.95
C LYS A 348 20.82 -23.66 6.79
N PHE A 349 21.38 -22.85 5.90
CA PHE A 349 22.07 -23.33 4.69
C PHE A 349 23.60 -23.41 4.86
N ASP A 350 24.14 -22.72 5.85
CA ASP A 350 25.57 -22.64 6.08
C ASP A 350 26.16 -24.00 6.44
N GLY A 351 27.30 -24.34 5.81
CA GLY A 351 28.01 -25.61 6.00
C GLY A 351 27.37 -26.82 5.30
N LEU A 352 26.19 -26.66 4.67
CA LEU A 352 25.54 -27.74 3.92
C LEU A 352 25.99 -27.75 2.46
N GLN A 353 26.08 -28.94 1.86
CA GLN A 353 26.45 -29.15 0.45
C GLN A 353 25.67 -30.33 -0.15
N GLY A 354 25.55 -30.37 -1.48
CA GLY A 354 24.94 -31.47 -2.21
C GLY A 354 23.46 -31.71 -1.81
N ASP A 355 23.11 -33.00 -1.69
CA ASP A 355 21.72 -33.42 -1.43
C ASP A 355 21.15 -32.89 -0.12
N ALA A 356 21.97 -32.77 0.92
CA ALA A 356 21.55 -32.25 2.22
C ALA A 356 21.13 -30.75 2.12
N LEU A 357 21.87 -29.95 1.35
CA LEU A 357 21.50 -28.54 1.11
C LEU A 357 20.20 -28.44 0.31
N GLN A 358 20.05 -29.26 -0.73
CA GLN A 358 18.86 -29.27 -1.56
C GLN A 358 17.60 -29.65 -0.79
N GLU A 359 17.69 -30.65 0.07
CA GLU A 359 16.57 -31.08 0.92
C GLU A 359 16.12 -29.95 1.86
N VAL A 360 17.08 -29.23 2.47
CA VAL A 360 16.76 -28.11 3.36
C VAL A 360 16.16 -26.94 2.56
N ILE A 361 16.71 -26.60 1.39
CA ILE A 361 16.16 -25.54 0.54
C ILE A 361 14.73 -25.87 0.11
N LYS A 362 14.50 -27.12 -0.35
CA LYS A 362 13.16 -27.58 -0.70
C LYS A 362 12.19 -27.44 0.47
N LYS A 363 12.57 -27.94 1.65
CA LYS A 363 11.75 -27.89 2.86
C LYS A 363 11.40 -26.45 3.27
N GLU A 364 12.37 -25.54 3.22
CA GLU A 364 12.13 -24.15 3.58
C GLU A 364 11.30 -23.44 2.51
N TRP A 365 11.47 -23.76 1.23
CA TRP A 365 10.63 -23.23 0.15
C TRP A 365 9.21 -23.76 0.21
N ASP A 366 9.00 -25.03 0.51
CA ASP A 366 7.69 -25.63 0.70
C ASP A 366 6.91 -24.91 1.84
N LYS A 367 7.59 -24.41 2.88
CA LYS A 367 6.97 -23.59 3.92
C LYS A 367 6.49 -22.24 3.36
N VAL A 368 7.29 -21.60 2.50
CA VAL A 368 6.90 -20.32 1.86
C VAL A 368 5.63 -20.53 1.05
N ILE A 369 5.59 -21.59 0.25
CA ILE A 369 4.41 -21.94 -0.54
C ILE A 369 3.20 -22.26 0.35
N LEU A 370 3.39 -23.02 1.44
CA LEU A 370 2.31 -23.35 2.37
C LEU A 370 1.70 -22.11 3.03
N VAL A 371 2.56 -21.22 3.53
CA VAL A 371 2.11 -19.94 4.12
C VAL A 371 1.32 -19.11 3.11
N PHE A 372 1.89 -18.93 1.92
CA PHE A 372 1.24 -18.15 0.88
C PHE A 372 -0.12 -18.74 0.48
N ARG A 373 -0.19 -20.05 0.23
CA ARG A 373 -1.46 -20.71 -0.11
C ARG A 373 -2.50 -20.59 0.99
N THR A 374 -2.10 -20.69 2.26
CA THR A 374 -3.04 -20.46 3.37
C THR A 374 -3.62 -19.05 3.35
N LEU A 375 -2.79 -18.04 3.09
CA LEU A 375 -3.28 -16.66 2.94
C LEU A 375 -4.15 -16.49 1.70
N GLU A 376 -3.83 -17.19 0.62
CA GLU A 376 -4.62 -17.20 -0.62
C GLU A 376 -5.98 -17.88 -0.39
N ASP A 377 -6.04 -19.00 0.31
CA ASP A 377 -7.29 -19.66 0.69
C ASP A 377 -8.18 -18.73 1.55
N TRP A 378 -7.58 -18.00 2.51
CA TRP A 378 -8.32 -17.02 3.29
C TRP A 378 -8.79 -15.83 2.45
N TYR A 379 -8.01 -15.44 1.45
CA TYR A 379 -8.38 -14.39 0.52
C TYR A 379 -9.53 -14.82 -0.40
N GLU A 380 -9.52 -16.04 -0.93
CA GLU A 380 -10.54 -16.53 -1.86
C GLU A 380 -11.92 -16.71 -1.19
N ASP A 381 -11.98 -17.16 0.06
CA ASP A 381 -13.24 -17.24 0.80
C ASP A 381 -13.66 -15.85 1.33
N PRO A 382 -14.76 -15.25 0.85
CA PRO A 382 -15.15 -13.88 1.23
C PRO A 382 -15.36 -13.71 2.72
N ARG A 383 -15.82 -14.75 3.44
CA ARG A 383 -16.06 -14.68 4.87
C ARG A 383 -14.76 -14.70 5.65
N MET A 384 -13.82 -15.57 5.27
CA MET A 384 -12.48 -15.60 5.85
C MET A 384 -11.73 -14.29 5.56
N TYR A 385 -11.80 -13.80 4.33
CA TYR A 385 -11.26 -12.50 3.95
C TYR A 385 -11.76 -11.38 4.87
N ASN A 386 -13.07 -11.31 5.08
CA ASN A 386 -13.69 -10.31 5.94
C ASN A 386 -13.24 -10.43 7.41
N TYR A 387 -13.12 -11.66 7.93
CA TYR A 387 -12.70 -11.89 9.31
C TYR A 387 -11.22 -11.58 9.53
N VAL A 388 -10.35 -12.06 8.64
CA VAL A 388 -8.90 -11.82 8.73
C VAL A 388 -8.61 -10.32 8.57
N GLY A 389 -9.26 -9.67 7.59
CA GLY A 389 -9.10 -8.25 7.38
C GLY A 389 -9.55 -7.41 8.57
N PHE A 390 -10.68 -7.75 9.21
CA PHE A 390 -11.10 -7.13 10.46
C PHE A 390 -10.04 -7.24 11.55
N LEU A 391 -9.53 -8.46 11.79
CA LEU A 391 -8.52 -8.73 12.81
C LEU A 391 -7.22 -7.97 12.53
N SER A 392 -6.82 -7.90 11.27
CA SER A 392 -5.66 -7.10 10.83
C SER A 392 -5.86 -5.61 11.12
N GLN A 393 -7.04 -5.06 10.80
CA GLN A 393 -7.36 -3.65 11.09
C GLN A 393 -7.51 -3.37 12.59
N CYS A 394 -7.82 -4.39 13.39
CA CYS A 394 -7.76 -4.31 14.86
C CYS A 394 -6.34 -4.39 15.43
N GLY A 395 -5.31 -4.47 14.58
CA GLY A 395 -3.91 -4.51 14.99
C GLY A 395 -3.42 -5.90 15.38
N ILE A 396 -4.15 -6.96 15.01
CA ILE A 396 -3.68 -8.33 15.20
C ILE A 396 -2.59 -8.64 14.16
N ASP A 397 -1.43 -9.05 14.65
CA ASP A 397 -0.33 -9.51 13.81
C ASP A 397 -0.74 -10.82 13.09
N ILE A 398 -0.67 -10.82 11.76
CA ILE A 398 -1.03 -11.96 10.93
C ILE A 398 -0.25 -13.23 11.31
N ALA A 399 1.01 -13.09 11.76
CA ALA A 399 1.79 -14.22 12.22
C ALA A 399 1.21 -14.85 13.48
N LYS A 400 0.71 -14.05 14.45
CA LYS A 400 0.03 -14.57 15.64
C LYS A 400 -1.26 -15.29 15.28
N LEU A 401 -1.99 -14.76 14.30
CA LEU A 401 -3.22 -15.41 13.82
C LEU A 401 -2.91 -16.75 13.14
N TYR A 402 -1.90 -16.76 12.27
CA TYR A 402 -1.44 -17.95 11.57
C TYR A 402 -0.97 -19.04 12.52
N ILE A 403 -0.12 -18.72 13.52
CA ILE A 403 0.35 -19.68 14.53
C ILE A 403 -0.81 -20.32 15.27
N LYS A 404 -1.80 -19.54 15.69
CA LYS A 404 -2.99 -20.03 16.36
C LYS A 404 -3.86 -20.90 15.45
N PHE A 405 -3.99 -20.52 14.19
CA PHE A 405 -4.72 -21.28 13.18
C PHE A 405 -4.09 -22.68 13.00
N PHE A 406 -2.78 -22.76 12.90
CA PHE A 406 -2.06 -24.04 12.79
C PHE A 406 -2.05 -24.87 14.09
N SER A 407 -2.58 -24.34 15.18
CA SER A 407 -2.86 -25.14 16.40
C SER A 407 -4.19 -25.89 16.34
N LEU A 408 -5.02 -25.65 15.32
CA LEU A 408 -6.22 -26.42 15.06
C LEU A 408 -5.86 -27.84 14.61
N PRO A 409 -6.71 -28.84 14.89
CA PRO A 409 -6.51 -30.18 14.36
C PRO A 409 -6.49 -30.19 12.82
N GLU A 410 -5.66 -31.05 12.21
CA GLU A 410 -5.65 -31.20 10.74
C GLU A 410 -7.01 -31.66 10.17
N SER A 411 -7.83 -32.31 10.99
CA SER A 411 -9.19 -32.72 10.64
C SER A 411 -10.24 -31.62 10.82
N ALA A 412 -9.84 -30.40 11.16
CA ALA A 412 -10.78 -29.32 11.42
C ALA A 412 -11.68 -29.03 10.19
N THR A 413 -12.97 -29.05 10.44
CA THR A 413 -14.00 -28.77 9.43
C THR A 413 -14.04 -27.27 9.11
N LYS A 414 -14.60 -26.90 7.95
CA LYS A 414 -14.80 -25.50 7.58
C LYS A 414 -15.54 -24.72 8.67
N HIS A 415 -16.51 -25.33 9.36
CA HIS A 415 -17.27 -24.70 10.44
C HIS A 415 -16.38 -24.43 11.69
N GLU A 416 -15.49 -25.36 12.04
CA GLU A 416 -14.56 -25.17 13.16
C GLU A 416 -13.52 -24.07 12.84
N ILE A 417 -13.06 -24.01 11.58
CA ILE A 417 -12.18 -22.94 11.10
C ILE A 417 -12.90 -21.59 11.20
N GLU A 418 -14.15 -21.50 10.74
CA GLU A 418 -14.95 -20.29 10.86
C GLU A 418 -15.15 -19.92 12.35
N GLY A 419 -15.47 -20.88 13.19
CA GLY A 419 -15.60 -20.71 14.64
C GLY A 419 -14.33 -20.16 15.29
N PHE A 420 -13.16 -20.60 14.84
CA PHE A 420 -11.89 -20.07 15.31
C PHE A 420 -11.77 -18.55 15.04
N PHE A 421 -12.06 -18.10 13.81
CA PHE A 421 -11.99 -16.67 13.48
C PHE A 421 -13.04 -15.86 14.25
N VAL A 422 -14.25 -16.39 14.40
CA VAL A 422 -15.30 -15.77 15.21
C VAL A 422 -14.82 -15.57 16.66
N GLU A 423 -14.17 -16.56 17.26
CA GLU A 423 -13.61 -16.43 18.61
C GLU A 423 -12.49 -15.37 18.70
N GLN A 424 -11.64 -15.24 17.66
CA GLN A 424 -10.64 -14.16 17.66
C GLN A 424 -11.31 -12.78 17.56
N ILE A 425 -12.41 -12.64 16.81
CA ILE A 425 -13.18 -11.40 16.69
C ILE A 425 -13.86 -11.06 18.02
N LYS A 426 -14.49 -12.04 18.68
CA LYS A 426 -15.10 -11.86 20.01
C LYS A 426 -14.11 -11.24 20.99
N LYS A 427 -12.87 -11.75 21.03
CA LYS A 427 -11.80 -11.20 21.88
C LYS A 427 -11.47 -9.73 21.58
N GLN A 428 -11.66 -9.27 20.32
CA GLN A 428 -11.45 -7.85 19.99
C GLN A 428 -12.59 -6.96 20.49
N LEU A 429 -13.78 -7.54 20.69
CA LEU A 429 -14.99 -6.85 21.11
C LEU A 429 -15.25 -6.98 22.64
N GLU A 430 -14.50 -7.79 23.37
CA GLU A 430 -14.63 -7.99 24.84
C GLU A 430 -14.49 -6.69 25.66
N GLY A 431 -13.83 -5.67 25.11
CA GLY A 431 -13.72 -4.35 25.75
C GLY A 431 -15.01 -3.52 25.75
N ILE A 432 -16.04 -4.00 25.06
CA ILE A 432 -17.34 -3.33 24.99
C ILE A 432 -18.23 -3.87 26.09
N LYS A 433 -18.47 -3.04 27.10
CA LYS A 433 -19.31 -3.39 28.22
C LYS A 433 -20.76 -3.20 27.85
N ILE A 434 -21.60 -4.17 28.21
CA ILE A 434 -23.05 -4.11 28.08
C ILE A 434 -23.64 -4.21 29.48
N GLY A 435 -24.52 -3.30 29.81
CA GLY A 435 -25.22 -3.28 31.09
C GLY A 435 -26.74 -3.14 30.94
N LEU A 436 -27.47 -3.40 31.99
CA LEU A 436 -28.89 -3.13 32.12
C LEU A 436 -29.11 -1.80 32.82
N VAL A 437 -29.91 -0.92 32.21
CA VAL A 437 -30.28 0.37 32.76
C VAL A 437 -31.79 0.39 32.98
N ASN A 438 -32.22 0.89 34.13
CA ASN A 438 -33.64 1.14 34.37
C ASN A 438 -34.01 2.51 33.78
N ILE A 439 -34.97 2.51 32.88
CA ILE A 439 -35.52 3.74 32.26
C ILE A 439 -36.97 3.88 32.71
N GLU A 440 -37.33 5.06 33.16
CA GLU A 440 -38.69 5.40 33.53
C GLU A 440 -39.36 6.16 32.36
N GLU A 441 -40.31 5.51 31.67
CA GLU A 441 -41.10 6.13 30.62
C GLU A 441 -42.58 6.15 31.05
N GLU A 442 -43.17 7.31 31.03
CA GLU A 442 -44.58 7.51 31.42
C GLU A 442 -44.96 6.91 32.78
N GLY A 443 -44.01 6.90 33.74
CA GLY A 443 -44.22 6.35 35.08
C GLY A 443 -44.10 4.80 35.15
N VAL A 444 -43.62 4.16 34.08
CA VAL A 444 -43.36 2.72 34.02
C VAL A 444 -41.88 2.49 33.94
N LEU A 445 -41.33 1.66 34.87
CA LEU A 445 -39.95 1.26 34.88
C LEU A 445 -39.74 0.13 33.84
N HIS A 446 -38.91 0.40 32.85
CA HIS A 446 -38.46 -0.56 31.86
C HIS A 446 -36.96 -0.84 32.01
N GLN A 447 -36.54 -2.05 31.71
CA GLN A 447 -35.13 -2.40 31.65
C GLN A 447 -34.64 -2.41 30.20
N GLU A 448 -33.66 -1.60 29.88
CA GLU A 448 -33.02 -1.61 28.57
C GLU A 448 -31.54 -2.02 28.68
N TYR A 449 -31.07 -2.79 27.67
CA TYR A 449 -29.65 -3.05 27.52
C TYR A 449 -28.95 -1.82 26.95
N ARG A 450 -27.88 -1.40 27.60
CA ARG A 450 -27.08 -0.26 27.13
C ARG A 450 -25.63 -0.67 26.88
N ILE A 451 -25.12 -0.30 25.72
CA ILE A 451 -23.70 -0.40 25.40
C ILE A 451 -23.01 0.77 26.09
N ASN A 452 -22.16 0.45 27.08
CA ASN A 452 -21.43 1.46 27.84
C ASN A 452 -20.07 1.74 27.16
N ALA A 453 -20.13 2.48 26.03
CA ALA A 453 -18.96 2.96 25.33
C ALA A 453 -19.18 4.44 24.98
N GLN A 454 -18.29 5.30 25.46
CA GLN A 454 -18.39 6.75 25.31
C GLN A 454 -17.25 7.32 24.47
N TYR A 455 -17.61 8.19 23.53
CA TYR A 455 -16.63 8.93 22.75
C TYR A 455 -15.71 9.75 23.67
N GLY A 456 -14.44 9.78 23.33
CA GLY A 456 -13.39 10.43 24.14
C GLY A 456 -12.72 9.51 25.17
N LYS A 457 -13.41 8.47 25.64
CA LYS A 457 -12.85 7.47 26.59
C LYS A 457 -12.54 6.15 25.89
N ASP A 458 -13.45 5.65 25.06
CA ASP A 458 -13.44 4.29 24.51
C ASP A 458 -13.24 4.28 22.99
N ASN A 459 -12.61 5.30 22.41
CA ASN A 459 -12.52 5.53 20.97
C ASN A 459 -12.05 4.29 20.19
N TRP A 460 -11.06 3.56 20.69
CA TRP A 460 -10.57 2.37 20.00
C TRP A 460 -11.58 1.22 20.02
N ALA A 461 -12.30 1.02 21.12
CA ALA A 461 -13.36 0.02 21.22
C ALA A 461 -14.53 0.38 20.30
N ILE A 462 -14.94 1.67 20.28
CA ILE A 462 -15.98 2.20 19.39
C ILE A 462 -15.58 2.01 17.92
N PHE A 463 -14.33 2.33 17.55
CA PHE A 463 -13.83 2.15 16.19
C PHE A 463 -13.94 0.67 15.76
N LYS A 464 -13.48 -0.25 16.60
CA LYS A 464 -13.58 -1.69 16.32
C LYS A 464 -15.04 -2.15 16.18
N LEU A 465 -15.91 -1.66 17.03
CA LEU A 465 -17.34 -1.99 16.96
C LEU A 465 -17.99 -1.48 15.66
N LEU A 466 -17.75 -0.22 15.30
CA LEU A 466 -18.30 0.36 14.09
C LEU A 466 -17.73 -0.32 12.82
N LEU A 467 -16.45 -0.69 12.83
CA LEU A 467 -15.86 -1.47 11.74
C LEU A 467 -16.48 -2.88 11.67
N PHE A 468 -16.66 -3.54 12.83
CA PHE A 468 -17.31 -4.85 12.91
C PHE A 468 -18.71 -4.84 12.29
N LEU A 469 -19.53 -3.82 12.58
CA LEU A 469 -20.88 -3.72 12.02
C LEU A 469 -20.88 -3.74 10.48
N ASN A 470 -19.95 -3.02 9.87
CA ASN A 470 -19.81 -2.98 8.41
C ASN A 470 -19.41 -4.33 7.82
N ILE A 471 -18.50 -5.02 8.47
CA ILE A 471 -18.02 -6.34 8.04
C ILE A 471 -19.08 -7.41 8.26
N ASN A 472 -19.75 -7.38 9.43
CA ASN A 472 -20.83 -8.32 9.74
C ASN A 472 -22.00 -8.19 8.77
N GLN A 473 -22.30 -6.95 8.33
CA GLN A 473 -23.32 -6.72 7.31
C GLN A 473 -22.95 -7.40 5.97
N LYS A 474 -21.70 -7.31 5.53
CA LYS A 474 -21.23 -8.02 4.34
C LYS A 474 -21.36 -9.53 4.46
N ASN A 475 -21.03 -10.09 5.62
CA ASN A 475 -21.20 -11.52 5.87
C ASN A 475 -22.67 -11.97 5.93
N LYS A 476 -23.59 -11.11 6.37
CA LYS A 476 -25.02 -11.35 6.32
C LYS A 476 -25.57 -11.34 4.90
N GLU A 477 -25.17 -10.37 4.10
CA GLU A 477 -25.49 -10.30 2.67
C GLU A 477 -25.04 -11.59 1.97
N LEU A 478 -23.80 -12.05 2.21
CA LEU A 478 -23.28 -13.30 1.70
C LEU A 478 -24.16 -14.51 2.13
N SER A 479 -24.53 -14.58 3.41
CA SER A 479 -25.33 -15.68 3.94
C SER A 479 -26.75 -15.71 3.40
N SER A 480 -27.36 -14.58 3.09
CA SER A 480 -28.70 -14.51 2.51
C SER A 480 -28.74 -15.08 1.10
N ILE A 481 -27.73 -14.75 0.28
CA ILE A 481 -27.66 -15.21 -1.12
C ILE A 481 -27.26 -16.67 -1.24
N GLN A 482 -26.41 -17.18 -0.34
CA GLN A 482 -26.06 -18.61 -0.33
C GLN A 482 -27.28 -19.52 -0.09
N LYS A 483 -28.37 -18.98 0.41
CA LYS A 483 -29.66 -19.71 0.57
C LYS A 483 -30.48 -19.76 -0.72
N GLU A 484 -30.24 -18.85 -1.66
CA GLU A 484 -30.92 -18.81 -2.96
C GLU A 484 -30.13 -19.63 -3.97
N LYS A 485 -30.58 -20.86 -4.23
CA LYS A 485 -29.83 -21.92 -4.94
C LYS A 485 -29.55 -21.68 -6.44
N ASP A 486 -30.03 -20.59 -7.06
CA ASP A 486 -30.09 -20.44 -8.52
C ASP A 486 -29.21 -19.34 -9.11
N PHE A 487 -28.26 -18.76 -8.36
CA PHE A 487 -27.42 -17.67 -8.87
C PHE A 487 -25.95 -18.05 -9.02
N THR A 488 -25.38 -17.86 -10.22
CA THR A 488 -23.94 -17.67 -10.43
C THR A 488 -23.55 -16.33 -9.82
N PHE A 489 -23.00 -16.34 -8.60
CA PHE A 489 -22.68 -15.12 -7.90
C PHE A 489 -21.16 -14.83 -7.88
N ASN A 490 -20.84 -13.54 -8.06
CA ASN A 490 -19.46 -13.11 -7.88
C ASN A 490 -19.20 -12.85 -6.38
N ALA A 491 -18.47 -13.78 -5.75
CA ALA A 491 -18.14 -13.74 -4.32
C ALA A 491 -17.38 -12.45 -3.91
N SER A 492 -16.66 -11.83 -4.83
CA SER A 492 -15.85 -10.62 -4.57
C SER A 492 -16.67 -9.42 -4.13
N ILE A 493 -17.95 -9.33 -4.53
CA ILE A 493 -18.86 -8.23 -4.15
C ILE A 493 -19.11 -8.18 -2.63
N TYR A 494 -18.97 -9.32 -1.96
CA TYR A 494 -19.20 -9.48 -0.51
C TYR A 494 -17.93 -9.31 0.31
N LYS A 495 -16.79 -9.09 -0.31
CA LYS A 495 -15.55 -8.69 0.35
C LYS A 495 -15.64 -7.23 0.78
N PHE A 496 -15.22 -6.94 2.00
CA PHE A 496 -15.11 -5.56 2.45
C PHE A 496 -13.89 -4.91 1.77
N PRO A 497 -13.98 -3.71 1.20
CA PRO A 497 -12.91 -3.10 0.43
C PRO A 497 -11.80 -2.53 1.36
N PHE A 498 -10.95 -3.40 1.91
CA PHE A 498 -9.89 -2.99 2.83
C PHE A 498 -8.86 -2.08 2.17
N ASP A 499 -8.61 -2.22 0.88
CA ASP A 499 -7.75 -1.34 0.07
C ASP A 499 -8.26 0.11 0.09
N VAL A 500 -9.53 0.30 -0.21
CA VAL A 500 -10.18 1.62 -0.15
C VAL A 500 -10.24 2.12 1.29
N PHE A 501 -10.54 1.22 2.24
CA PHE A 501 -10.63 1.58 3.65
C PHE A 501 -9.28 2.08 4.19
N VAL A 502 -8.18 1.36 3.97
CA VAL A 502 -6.85 1.75 4.47
C VAL A 502 -6.27 2.97 3.72
N SER A 503 -6.63 3.17 2.44
CA SER A 503 -6.19 4.35 1.67
C SER A 503 -6.69 5.68 2.25
N GLN A 504 -7.74 5.65 3.07
CA GLN A 504 -8.37 6.81 3.68
C GLN A 504 -8.07 6.86 5.19
N ASN A 505 -8.19 8.05 5.79
CA ASN A 505 -8.18 8.21 7.24
C ASN A 505 -9.63 8.18 7.74
N TRP A 506 -9.90 7.36 8.75
CA TRP A 506 -11.24 7.18 9.31
C TRP A 506 -11.34 7.80 10.70
N ASN A 507 -12.39 8.56 10.90
CA ASN A 507 -12.72 9.16 12.16
C ASN A 507 -14.04 8.58 12.70
N ILE A 508 -14.14 8.52 14.02
CA ILE A 508 -15.45 8.37 14.69
C ILE A 508 -16.09 9.74 14.64
N GLU A 509 -17.23 9.83 14.01
CA GLU A 509 -17.95 11.09 13.81
C GLU A 509 -19.31 11.06 14.49
N HIS A 510 -19.70 12.21 15.08
CA HIS A 510 -21.01 12.40 15.63
C HIS A 510 -22.04 12.58 14.50
N ILE A 511 -23.08 11.77 14.51
CA ILE A 511 -24.20 11.85 13.55
C ILE A 511 -24.90 13.19 13.74
N ASP A 512 -25.32 13.44 14.98
CA ASP A 512 -25.81 14.70 15.45
C ASP A 512 -24.69 15.40 16.22
N SER A 513 -24.01 16.33 15.58
CA SER A 513 -22.90 17.09 16.17
C SER A 513 -23.32 18.54 16.33
N TYR A 514 -23.88 18.86 17.49
CA TYR A 514 -23.93 20.22 17.92
C TYR A 514 -22.84 20.47 18.96
N THR A 515 -21.86 21.28 18.60
CA THR A 515 -21.05 22.01 19.56
C THR A 515 -21.22 23.50 19.30
N THR A 516 -21.75 24.22 20.27
CA THR A 516 -21.49 25.65 20.41
C THR A 516 -19.98 25.78 20.59
N ASN A 517 -19.22 25.69 19.48
CA ASN A 517 -17.79 25.92 19.55
C ASN A 517 -17.61 27.41 19.87
N ALA A 518 -17.20 27.69 21.09
CA ALA A 518 -16.85 29.04 21.54
C ALA A 518 -15.71 29.69 20.74
N LEU A 519 -15.16 28.95 19.78
CA LEU A 519 -14.01 29.31 18.94
C LEU A 519 -14.39 29.62 17.48
N MET A 520 -15.67 29.51 17.08
CA MET A 520 -16.06 29.92 15.73
C MET A 520 -15.88 31.43 15.56
N SER A 521 -15.19 31.82 14.52
CA SER A 521 -15.11 33.22 14.09
C SER A 521 -16.50 33.71 13.67
N SER A 522 -16.73 35.04 13.69
CA SER A 522 -18.00 35.64 13.25
C SER A 522 -18.35 35.23 11.81
N GLN A 523 -17.36 35.04 10.95
CA GLN A 523 -17.57 34.59 9.57
C GLN A 523 -18.01 33.11 9.51
N GLU A 524 -17.43 32.23 10.30
CA GLU A 524 -17.86 30.84 10.39
C GLU A 524 -19.27 30.68 10.94
N GLN A 525 -19.64 31.51 11.94
CA GLN A 525 -21.00 31.56 12.47
C GLN A 525 -21.99 32.00 11.40
N LYS A 526 -21.65 33.03 10.61
CA LYS A 526 -22.48 33.51 9.50
C LYS A 526 -22.65 32.40 8.45
N ASP A 527 -21.59 31.80 8.01
CA ASP A 527 -21.60 30.74 6.98
C ASP A 527 -22.45 29.55 7.45
N TRP A 528 -22.35 29.17 8.73
CA TRP A 528 -23.15 28.12 9.32
C TRP A 528 -24.66 28.52 9.33
N VAL A 529 -24.99 29.74 9.78
CA VAL A 529 -26.37 30.26 9.82
C VAL A 529 -26.96 30.34 8.42
N ASP A 530 -26.19 30.86 7.43
CA ASP A 530 -26.65 30.98 6.04
C ASP A 530 -27.00 29.62 5.43
N ASN A 531 -26.25 28.61 5.76
CA ASN A 531 -26.51 27.24 5.31
C ASN A 531 -27.71 26.63 6.05
N ALA A 532 -27.78 26.80 7.36
CA ALA A 532 -28.87 26.27 8.17
C ALA A 532 -30.22 26.91 7.81
N MET A 533 -30.25 28.21 7.55
CA MET A 533 -31.46 28.93 7.11
C MET A 533 -32.03 28.37 5.79
N LYS A 534 -31.20 27.91 4.88
CA LYS A 534 -31.66 27.25 3.64
C LYS A 534 -32.45 25.98 3.94
N GLU A 535 -31.96 25.19 4.89
CA GLU A 535 -32.55 23.90 5.25
C GLU A 535 -33.84 24.05 6.05
N ILE A 536 -33.95 25.06 6.93
CA ILE A 536 -35.15 25.29 7.75
C ILE A 536 -36.23 26.09 7.02
N ARG A 537 -36.03 26.51 5.76
CA ARG A 537 -36.97 27.36 5.01
C ARG A 537 -38.37 26.80 5.03
N ASP A 538 -38.53 25.51 4.75
CA ASP A 538 -39.82 24.83 4.61
C ASP A 538 -40.34 24.21 5.92
N VAL A 539 -39.58 24.34 7.02
CA VAL A 539 -40.02 23.88 8.33
C VAL A 539 -41.08 24.84 8.88
N PRO A 540 -42.21 24.36 9.41
CA PRO A 540 -43.23 25.24 10.00
C PRO A 540 -42.67 26.11 11.13
N ASP A 541 -43.00 27.41 11.12
CA ASP A 541 -42.61 28.31 12.21
C ASP A 541 -43.46 28.04 13.46
N LYS A 542 -42.85 27.43 14.45
CA LYS A 542 -43.46 27.27 15.76
C LYS A 542 -43.02 28.45 16.65
N ASN A 543 -43.94 29.15 17.23
CA ASN A 543 -43.72 30.24 18.22
C ASN A 543 -43.06 31.52 17.67
N GLY A 544 -43.07 31.80 16.38
CA GLY A 544 -42.46 33.02 15.81
C GLY A 544 -40.93 33.04 15.85
N THR A 545 -40.29 31.88 15.97
CA THR A 545 -38.85 31.75 16.09
C THR A 545 -38.15 32.23 14.82
N LYS A 546 -38.72 32.02 13.61
CA LYS A 546 -38.16 32.51 12.35
C LYS A 546 -38.09 34.04 12.29
N GLN A 547 -39.10 34.74 12.82
CA GLN A 547 -39.07 36.21 12.88
C GLN A 547 -37.93 36.72 13.79
N ARG A 548 -37.64 36.00 14.88
CA ARG A 548 -36.53 36.33 15.78
C ARG A 548 -35.20 36.08 15.08
N ILE A 549 -35.08 34.99 14.31
CA ILE A 549 -33.90 34.68 13.50
C ILE A 549 -33.62 35.80 12.51
N ASP A 550 -34.63 36.25 11.76
CA ASP A 550 -34.49 37.34 10.78
C ASP A 550 -34.02 38.65 11.45
N ALA A 551 -34.56 39.00 12.61
CA ALA A 551 -34.14 40.18 13.36
C ALA A 551 -32.68 40.12 13.82
N PHE A 552 -32.22 38.98 14.32
CA PHE A 552 -30.84 38.78 14.71
C PHE A 552 -29.89 38.72 13.50
N TYR A 553 -30.34 38.16 12.38
CA TYR A 553 -29.58 38.12 11.14
C TYR A 553 -29.29 39.50 10.58
N GLN A 554 -30.29 40.38 10.54
CA GLN A 554 -30.14 41.77 10.13
C GLN A 554 -29.26 42.61 11.08
N SER A 555 -29.15 42.18 12.33
CA SER A 555 -28.29 42.80 13.34
C SER A 555 -26.88 42.16 13.43
N GLU A 556 -26.54 41.25 12.52
CA GLU A 556 -25.25 40.48 12.46
C GLU A 556 -24.96 39.71 13.75
N LYS A 557 -25.99 39.35 14.51
CA LYS A 557 -25.86 38.57 15.75
C LYS A 557 -25.99 37.08 15.49
N TYR A 558 -25.10 36.54 14.70
CA TYR A 558 -25.16 35.13 14.23
C TYR A 558 -25.10 34.12 15.37
N LYS A 559 -24.36 34.40 16.43
CA LYS A 559 -24.26 33.54 17.61
C LYS A 559 -25.62 33.34 18.30
N GLU A 560 -26.48 34.37 18.31
CA GLU A 560 -27.80 34.33 18.91
C GLU A 560 -28.82 33.53 18.07
N ILE A 561 -28.55 33.37 16.78
CA ILE A 561 -29.38 32.61 15.84
C ILE A 561 -29.21 31.10 16.00
N ILE A 562 -28.00 30.66 16.33
CA ILE A 562 -27.69 29.23 16.42
C ILE A 562 -28.64 28.45 17.34
N PRO A 563 -28.89 28.89 18.63
CA PRO A 563 -29.81 28.18 19.49
C PRO A 563 -31.28 28.25 19.00
N LEU A 564 -31.66 29.30 18.28
CA LEU A 564 -33.01 29.40 17.72
C LEU A 564 -33.24 28.43 16.56
N ILE A 565 -32.25 28.24 15.71
CA ILE A 565 -32.29 27.22 14.65
C ILE A 565 -32.43 25.83 15.25
N GLN A 566 -31.69 25.57 16.35
CA GLN A 566 -31.77 24.30 17.05
C GLN A 566 -33.14 24.04 17.69
N GLU A 567 -33.76 25.07 18.27
CA GLU A 567 -35.13 25.00 18.77
C GLU A 567 -36.11 24.61 17.64
N ILE A 568 -35.94 25.15 16.42
CA ILE A 568 -36.72 24.77 15.25
C ILE A 568 -36.52 23.32 14.86
N VAL A 569 -35.25 22.85 14.90
CA VAL A 569 -34.88 21.48 14.52
C VAL A 569 -35.13 20.50 15.66
N GLU A 570 -35.40 20.99 16.87
CA GLU A 570 -35.60 20.18 18.09
C GLU A 570 -34.43 19.25 18.37
N GLU A 571 -33.19 19.76 18.29
CA GLU A 571 -32.00 19.00 18.61
C GLU A 571 -31.86 18.81 20.14
N ASP A 572 -31.58 17.56 20.55
CA ASP A 572 -31.39 17.22 21.96
C ASP A 572 -30.10 17.81 22.54
N ALA A 573 -30.23 18.49 23.68
CA ALA A 573 -29.09 19.11 24.39
C ALA A 573 -28.38 18.18 25.37
N ASP A 574 -28.84 16.94 25.53
CA ASP A 574 -28.26 15.98 26.48
C ASP A 574 -26.87 15.52 26.08
N GLU A 575 -25.85 15.94 26.85
CA GLU A 575 -24.45 15.61 26.59
C GLU A 575 -24.13 14.10 26.71
N ASP A 576 -24.81 13.37 27.58
CA ASP A 576 -24.60 11.92 27.76
C ASP A 576 -25.10 11.14 26.54
N GLN A 577 -26.16 11.60 25.90
CA GLN A 577 -26.65 11.00 24.66
C GLN A 577 -25.79 11.36 23.45
N LYS A 578 -25.14 12.53 23.44
CA LYS A 578 -24.24 12.93 22.33
C LYS A 578 -23.07 12.00 22.14
N ASN A 579 -22.44 11.59 23.21
CA ASN A 579 -21.24 10.74 23.19
C ASN A 579 -21.57 9.25 23.21
N SER A 580 -22.86 8.90 23.20
CA SER A 580 -23.31 7.49 23.16
C SER A 580 -23.11 6.87 21.78
N ILE A 581 -22.94 5.55 21.73
CA ILE A 581 -22.76 4.80 20.47
C ILE A 581 -23.89 5.00 19.48
N GLY A 582 -25.12 5.25 19.93
CA GLY A 582 -26.28 5.55 19.07
C GLY A 582 -26.18 6.87 18.30
N ASN A 583 -25.17 7.69 18.60
CA ASN A 583 -24.89 8.94 17.90
C ASN A 583 -23.54 8.93 17.16
N LEU A 584 -22.89 7.78 16.98
CA LEU A 584 -21.54 7.69 16.42
C LEU A 584 -21.50 6.81 15.16
N THR A 585 -20.72 7.24 14.19
CA THR A 585 -20.50 6.47 12.96
C THR A 585 -19.05 6.62 12.45
N LEU A 586 -18.64 5.78 11.49
CA LEU A 586 -17.33 5.91 10.82
C LEU A 586 -17.46 6.78 9.58
N LEU A 587 -16.58 7.75 9.45
CA LEU A 587 -16.50 8.62 8.30
C LEU A 587 -15.07 8.92 7.90
N ASP A 588 -14.80 9.04 6.60
CA ASP A 588 -13.50 9.45 6.10
C ASP A 588 -13.22 10.94 6.41
N GLU A 589 -11.94 11.25 6.65
CA GLU A 589 -11.49 12.59 7.04
C GLU A 589 -11.87 13.67 6.03
N LYS A 590 -11.89 13.37 4.71
CA LYS A 590 -12.23 14.34 3.67
C LYS A 590 -13.72 14.69 3.72
N THR A 591 -14.57 13.69 3.91
CA THR A 591 -16.00 13.90 4.07
C THR A 591 -16.29 14.64 5.37
N ASN A 592 -15.67 14.24 6.47
CA ASN A 592 -15.80 14.91 7.77
C ASN A 592 -15.45 16.41 7.68
N LYS A 593 -14.31 16.75 7.09
CA LYS A 593 -13.91 18.15 6.87
C LYS A 593 -14.87 18.93 5.99
N SER A 594 -15.64 18.27 5.13
CA SER A 594 -16.55 18.92 4.19
C SER A 594 -17.84 19.44 4.83
N TYR A 595 -18.27 18.88 5.97
CA TYR A 595 -19.49 19.29 6.64
C TYR A 595 -19.33 19.76 8.10
N GLY A 596 -18.19 19.50 8.74
CA GLY A 596 -17.89 19.99 10.09
C GLY A 596 -19.07 19.87 11.07
N ASN A 597 -19.44 20.97 11.70
CA ASN A 597 -20.56 21.06 12.66
C ASN A 597 -21.94 21.30 12.00
N SER A 598 -22.14 20.85 10.76
CA SER A 598 -23.40 21.04 10.04
C SER A 598 -24.58 20.28 10.69
N LEU A 599 -25.80 20.73 10.44
CA LEU A 599 -27.04 20.04 10.82
C LEU A 599 -27.13 18.66 10.17
N PHE A 600 -27.84 17.72 10.78
CA PHE A 600 -28.04 16.37 10.25
C PHE A 600 -28.52 16.35 8.79
N CYS A 601 -29.48 17.18 8.43
CA CYS A 601 -29.98 17.28 7.05
C CYS A 601 -28.92 17.68 6.04
N GLN A 602 -28.01 18.57 6.42
CA GLN A 602 -26.87 18.95 5.56
C GLN A 602 -25.84 17.82 5.42
N LYS A 603 -25.50 17.17 6.53
CA LYS A 603 -24.64 15.98 6.55
C LYS A 603 -25.22 14.88 5.66
N ASN A 604 -26.54 14.62 5.79
CA ASN A 604 -27.24 13.65 4.96
C ASN A 604 -27.07 13.96 3.47
N ARG A 605 -27.35 15.20 3.04
CA ARG A 605 -27.20 15.59 1.64
C ARG A 605 -25.79 15.34 1.12
N ILE A 606 -24.76 15.72 1.88
CA ILE A 606 -23.36 15.51 1.49
C ILE A 606 -23.06 14.02 1.36
N ILE A 607 -23.52 13.19 2.29
CA ILE A 607 -23.33 11.74 2.24
C ILE A 607 -24.03 11.14 1.01
N GLN A 608 -25.27 11.54 0.71
CA GLN A 608 -26.00 11.07 -0.47
C GLN A 608 -25.30 11.49 -1.78
N GLU A 609 -24.78 12.72 -1.86
CA GLU A 609 -23.98 13.15 -3.00
C GLU A 609 -22.70 12.31 -3.17
N ARG A 610 -22.02 11.97 -2.06
CA ARG A 610 -20.83 11.12 -2.08
C ARG A 610 -21.15 9.73 -2.59
N ILE A 611 -22.23 9.12 -2.09
CA ILE A 611 -22.70 7.80 -2.54
C ILE A 611 -23.02 7.85 -4.05
N THR A 612 -23.73 8.87 -4.50
CA THR A 612 -24.10 9.06 -5.91
C THR A 612 -22.88 9.20 -6.83
N ARG A 613 -21.79 9.80 -6.33
CA ARG A 613 -20.51 9.93 -7.05
C ARG A 613 -19.64 8.70 -6.98
N GLY A 614 -20.10 7.60 -6.36
CA GLY A 614 -19.33 6.36 -6.21
C GLY A 614 -18.22 6.41 -5.16
N THR A 615 -18.21 7.43 -4.27
CA THR A 615 -17.28 7.45 -3.14
C THR A 615 -17.66 6.35 -2.15
N PHE A 616 -16.69 5.59 -1.66
CA PHE A 616 -16.94 4.57 -0.66
C PHE A 616 -17.42 5.21 0.66
N VAL A 617 -18.61 4.82 1.08
CA VAL A 617 -19.19 5.14 2.37
C VAL A 617 -19.52 3.82 3.07
N PRO A 618 -19.09 3.60 4.32
CA PRO A 618 -19.39 2.36 5.04
C PRO A 618 -20.89 2.10 5.10
N THR A 619 -21.29 0.84 4.97
CA THR A 619 -22.72 0.46 4.89
C THR A 619 -23.51 0.93 6.12
N SER A 620 -22.93 0.76 7.33
CA SER A 620 -23.59 1.24 8.57
C SER A 620 -23.76 2.75 8.56
N THR A 621 -22.81 3.52 8.05
CA THR A 621 -22.90 4.97 7.89
C THR A 621 -24.02 5.34 6.91
N SER A 622 -24.08 4.67 5.76
CA SER A 622 -25.16 4.86 4.78
C SER A 622 -26.53 4.56 5.40
N MET A 623 -26.66 3.47 6.17
CA MET A 623 -27.89 3.09 6.85
C MET A 623 -28.34 4.16 7.86
N VAL A 624 -27.41 4.76 8.60
CA VAL A 624 -27.68 5.87 9.55
C VAL A 624 -28.28 7.06 8.81
N PHE A 625 -27.63 7.55 7.77
CA PHE A 625 -28.10 8.74 7.04
C PHE A 625 -29.37 8.48 6.22
N ASN A 626 -29.65 7.22 5.88
CA ASN A 626 -30.94 6.82 5.29
C ASN A 626 -32.01 6.51 6.33
N LYS A 627 -31.71 6.65 7.62
CA LYS A 627 -32.60 6.27 8.74
C LYS A 627 -33.21 4.88 8.56
N ALA A 628 -32.34 3.92 8.19
CA ALA A 628 -32.78 2.54 7.90
C ALA A 628 -33.34 1.83 9.14
N PHE A 629 -33.01 2.29 10.32
CA PHE A 629 -33.45 1.74 11.61
C PHE A 629 -34.79 2.27 12.08
N ASP A 630 -35.25 3.38 11.50
CA ASP A 630 -36.56 3.97 11.74
C ASP A 630 -37.63 3.21 10.92
N THR A 631 -38.56 2.58 11.59
CA THR A 631 -39.68 1.82 10.98
C THR A 631 -40.88 2.67 10.67
N SER A 632 -40.88 3.95 11.00
CA SER A 632 -41.99 4.88 10.75
C SER A 632 -42.16 5.11 9.24
N THR A 633 -43.41 5.37 8.83
CA THR A 633 -43.76 5.69 7.44
C THR A 633 -43.32 7.11 7.03
N ASN A 634 -43.18 8.02 8.00
CA ASN A 634 -42.79 9.41 7.79
C ASN A 634 -41.50 9.73 8.52
N LYS A 635 -40.36 9.39 7.90
CA LYS A 635 -39.05 9.64 8.46
C LYS A 635 -38.72 11.13 8.45
N ASN A 636 -38.29 11.64 9.61
CA ASN A 636 -37.83 13.02 9.71
C ASN A 636 -36.33 13.11 9.37
N PHE A 637 -36.00 13.57 8.18
CA PHE A 637 -34.59 13.73 7.73
C PHE A 637 -33.97 15.09 8.14
N PHE A 638 -34.67 15.93 8.89
CA PHE A 638 -34.07 17.17 9.37
C PHE A 638 -33.18 16.97 10.59
N LYS A 639 -33.52 16.00 11.45
CA LYS A 639 -32.80 15.76 12.71
C LYS A 639 -32.43 14.27 12.89
N TRP A 640 -31.47 14.03 13.76
CA TRP A 640 -31.16 12.74 14.37
C TRP A 640 -31.54 12.78 15.84
N GLY A 641 -32.81 12.47 16.16
CA GLY A 641 -33.38 12.63 17.48
C GLY A 641 -33.14 11.46 18.42
N ALA A 642 -33.72 11.53 19.62
CA ALA A 642 -33.62 10.50 20.66
C ALA A 642 -34.08 9.12 20.18
N ASP A 643 -35.20 9.06 19.44
CA ASP A 643 -35.74 7.82 18.91
C ASP A 643 -34.80 7.18 17.87
N ASP A 644 -34.18 8.01 17.00
CA ASP A 644 -33.17 7.54 16.03
C ASP A 644 -31.94 6.97 16.73
N LYS A 645 -31.43 7.68 17.75
CA LYS A 645 -30.30 7.26 18.58
C LYS A 645 -30.60 5.94 19.28
N ARG A 646 -31.81 5.79 19.83
CA ARG A 646 -32.29 4.56 20.47
C ARG A 646 -32.43 3.41 19.45
N ALA A 647 -33.06 3.64 18.32
CA ALA A 647 -33.25 2.66 17.27
C ALA A 647 -31.90 2.14 16.73
N TYR A 648 -30.94 3.02 16.47
CA TYR A 648 -29.60 2.65 16.03
C TYR A 648 -28.81 1.93 17.12
N HIS A 649 -28.88 2.40 18.37
CA HIS A 649 -28.29 1.70 19.50
C HIS A 649 -28.83 0.26 19.63
N ASN A 650 -30.15 0.07 19.53
CA ASN A 650 -30.78 -1.24 19.61
C ASN A 650 -30.37 -2.15 18.44
N TYR A 651 -30.21 -1.58 17.24
CA TYR A 651 -29.63 -2.32 16.12
C TYR A 651 -28.22 -2.82 16.45
N ILE A 652 -27.32 -1.93 16.92
CA ILE A 652 -25.94 -2.30 17.29
C ILE A 652 -25.94 -3.38 18.37
N PHE A 653 -26.79 -3.23 19.39
CA PHE A 653 -26.91 -4.21 20.47
C PHE A 653 -27.37 -5.58 19.96
N ASN A 654 -28.36 -5.62 19.08
CA ASN A 654 -28.87 -6.88 18.51
C ASN A 654 -27.81 -7.56 17.62
N GLU A 655 -27.02 -6.79 16.88
CA GLU A 655 -25.89 -7.33 16.10
C GLU A 655 -24.84 -7.98 17.02
N LEU A 656 -24.47 -7.30 18.10
CA LEU A 656 -23.54 -7.83 19.09
C LEU A 656 -24.11 -9.05 19.80
N LYS A 657 -25.35 -8.99 20.26
CA LYS A 657 -26.05 -10.09 20.96
C LYS A 657 -26.03 -11.36 20.10
N THR A 658 -26.36 -11.23 18.83
CA THR A 658 -26.40 -12.36 17.89
C THR A 658 -25.01 -12.95 17.67
N PHE A 659 -24.00 -12.09 17.52
CA PHE A 659 -22.63 -12.52 17.22
C PHE A 659 -21.92 -13.09 18.46
N LEU A 660 -22.05 -12.42 19.62
CA LEU A 660 -21.33 -12.78 20.84
C LEU A 660 -22.02 -13.92 21.62
N THR A 661 -23.25 -14.29 21.26
CA THR A 661 -24.03 -15.34 21.95
C THR A 661 -24.04 -15.15 23.47
N PHE A 662 -24.44 -13.94 23.93
CA PHE A 662 -24.50 -13.63 25.37
C PHE A 662 -25.48 -14.54 26.11
N ASN A 663 -25.02 -15.07 27.24
CA ASN A 663 -25.93 -15.53 28.29
C ASN A 663 -26.34 -14.31 29.11
N GLU A 664 -27.64 -14.20 29.42
CA GLU A 664 -28.17 -13.11 30.25
C GLU A 664 -27.51 -13.00 31.63
N LYS A 665 -26.77 -14.05 32.06
CA LYS A 665 -26.00 -14.08 33.30
C LYS A 665 -24.66 -13.32 33.26
N ASP A 666 -24.19 -13.01 32.07
CA ASP A 666 -22.91 -12.30 31.87
C ASP A 666 -23.06 -10.77 31.80
N ILE A 667 -24.30 -10.28 31.97
CA ILE A 667 -24.65 -8.88 31.86
C ILE A 667 -24.61 -8.26 33.27
N GLN A 668 -23.74 -7.28 33.47
CA GLN A 668 -23.66 -6.53 34.71
C GLN A 668 -24.77 -5.46 34.75
N LEU A 669 -25.42 -5.32 35.92
CA LEU A 669 -26.24 -4.13 36.23
C LEU A 669 -25.30 -2.92 36.34
N LEU A 670 -25.53 -1.90 35.53
CA LEU A 670 -24.83 -0.62 35.56
C LEU A 670 -25.45 0.30 36.59
#